data_5cf2ee5060bd3f5643af4537b92d94c8
#
_entry.id   5cf2ee5060bd3f5643af4537b92d94c8
#
_cell.length_a   1.000
_cell.length_b   1.000
_cell.length_c   1.000
_cell.angle_alpha   90.00
_cell.angle_beta   90.00
_cell.angle_gamma   90.00
#
_symmetry.space_group_name_H-M   'P 1'
#
loop_
_entity.id
_entity.type
_entity.pdbx_description
1 polymer ?
#
loop_
_entity_poly.entity_id
_entity_poly.type
_entity_poly.pdbx_seq_one_letter_code
_entity_poly.pdbx_strand_id
1 'polypeptide(L)'
;MTDDSYDNAAPSAPGDISIITIEDELKRSYLDYAMSVIVSRALPDARDGLKPVHRRILYSMHDLNMTPERSYSKCARVVGDVLGRFHPHGDASVYMALVRMAQPFSMGLMLVDGQGNFGSVDGDMPASMRYTEARMAPAAVALLTDIEKDTVDFQPNYDEKELEPVVLPARIPNLLVNGAGGIAVGMATNIPPHNLGEVVDAAVALLDNPDMGDEALLDIVPGPDFPTGGEIMGRTAPRNALRDGRGSVIVRGKASVEEIRKDRDAIVITELPFQVNKQTLIERIAEMVREKRLEGISDVRDESDRQGMRIVIELKRDASGDVILNQLFRYTALQSSFGVNMLALNHGRPEQMGLRKLLELFLEFREEVVVRRVKFELAKARDRGHVLVGLAVAVANIDEVIHIIRSSADPAEARERLQAKAWPVGDMMALVELIADPRTVLVEGDKIRLTDEQARAILALTLSRLTGLGRDDIFGEARGLADTIQGHLTILSDRANVLAIIREDLLLVKDQFAVPRRTLIGEGDAEMEDEDLIPREDMVVTVTHGGYVKRVALNAYRTQHRGGKGKSGMTMKDEDAITGIFSASTHTPVLFFATNGKAYKLKTWRLPLGNPQSRGKAFVNLLPIEPGDSIMNVLPLPENESEWDNYDIMFATKSGDVRRNKLSDFATVNRAGKIAMKLEDGDRMVGVAICNADDDILLTTKLGRAIRFKADDVRVFKGRDSTGVRGIRLQGDDEVISMAVLGRVDASPEERAAYVKHANAMRKALAGADADEEVAVVEADDEDVADAALSVERIAELGAAEQFILTVTETGFGKRSSAYEYRRTGRGGQGLTAHGLGGRAGTRLAAAFPVEESDDLMLVTDGGQMIRTPVSQVRIVGRSSQGVTIFRTGKDEKVVSVERLPDSGGDDDGADETVADEGGEG
;
A
#
# COMPACT_ATOMS: atom_id res chain seq x y z
N MET A 1 -41.13 -53.49 41.18
CA MET A 1 -40.97 -54.90 40.83
C MET A 1 -40.09 -54.86 39.59
N THR A 2 -38.83 -55.30 39.56
CA THR A 2 -37.96 -56.08 40.44
C THR A 2 -36.56 -55.49 40.25
N ASP A 3 -36.02 -55.05 41.17
CA ASP A 3 -34.82 -55.30 41.97
C ASP A 3 -33.94 -56.43 41.35
N ASP A 4 -32.79 -56.11 40.86
CA ASP A 4 -31.69 -57.07 40.70
C ASP A 4 -30.35 -56.34 40.96
N SER A 5 -30.01 -56.30 42.23
CA SER A 5 -28.70 -56.14 42.80
C SER A 5 -27.78 -57.28 42.33
N TYR A 6 -26.84 -56.99 41.44
CA TYR A 6 -25.63 -57.83 41.23
C TYR A 6 -24.47 -57.26 42.00
N ASP A 7 -24.41 -57.69 43.27
CA ASP A 7 -23.18 -57.69 44.02
C ASP A 7 -22.27 -58.78 43.43
N ASN A 8 -21.24 -58.39 42.73
CA ASN A 8 -20.16 -59.27 42.28
C ASN A 8 -18.81 -58.70 42.68
N ALA A 9 -18.46 -58.96 43.93
CA ALA A 9 -17.07 -58.88 44.35
C ALA A 9 -16.25 -59.97 43.60
N ALA A 10 -15.62 -59.59 42.52
CA ALA A 10 -14.61 -60.42 41.84
C ALA A 10 -13.21 -60.17 42.44
N PRO A 11 -12.35 -61.18 42.50
CA PRO A 11 -11.04 -61.07 43.15
C PRO A 11 -10.10 -60.20 42.36
N SER A 12 -9.36 -59.38 43.08
CA SER A 12 -8.29 -58.51 42.56
C SER A 12 -7.28 -59.29 41.73
N ALA A 13 -7.34 -59.11 40.41
CA ALA A 13 -6.29 -59.48 39.49
C ALA A 13 -5.38 -58.27 39.19
N PRO A 14 -4.12 -58.40 38.93
CA PRO A 14 -3.21 -57.30 38.66
C PRO A 14 -3.56 -56.65 37.29
N GLY A 15 -4.19 -55.50 37.31
CA GLY A 15 -4.63 -54.71 36.17
C GLY A 15 -6.10 -54.34 36.30
N ASP A 16 -6.38 -53.16 36.87
CA ASP A 16 -7.71 -52.61 36.99
C ASP A 16 -8.22 -52.28 35.58
N ILE A 17 -8.98 -53.18 34.96
CA ILE A 17 -9.64 -52.91 33.67
C ILE A 17 -10.95 -52.23 34.00
N SER A 18 -10.93 -50.87 33.94
CA SER A 18 -12.13 -50.06 33.99
C SER A 18 -12.82 -50.06 32.60
N ILE A 19 -14.13 -50.31 32.55
CA ILE A 19 -14.93 -50.22 31.35
C ILE A 19 -15.22 -48.76 31.10
N ILE A 20 -14.62 -48.16 30.04
CA ILE A 20 -14.86 -46.82 29.59
C ILE A 20 -15.68 -46.91 28.31
N THR A 21 -16.71 -46.05 28.14
CA THR A 21 -17.46 -45.99 26.88
C THR A 21 -16.54 -45.43 25.78
N ILE A 22 -16.69 -45.91 24.55
CA ILE A 22 -15.86 -45.45 23.43
C ILE A 22 -16.03 -43.93 23.23
N GLU A 23 -17.19 -43.38 23.54
CA GLU A 23 -17.48 -41.94 23.44
C GLU A 23 -16.68 -41.12 24.48
N ASP A 24 -16.57 -41.59 25.68
CA ASP A 24 -15.81 -40.94 26.76
C ASP A 24 -14.33 -41.04 26.55
N GLU A 25 -13.85 -42.19 26.05
CA GLU A 25 -12.44 -42.34 25.66
C GLU A 25 -12.07 -41.46 24.48
N LEU A 26 -12.91 -41.38 23.43
CA LEU A 26 -12.69 -40.48 22.29
C LEU A 26 -12.68 -39.01 22.74
N LYS A 27 -13.60 -38.58 23.61
CA LYS A 27 -13.63 -37.20 24.15
C LYS A 27 -12.35 -36.91 24.92
N ARG A 28 -11.93 -37.81 25.79
CA ARG A 28 -10.73 -37.65 26.62
C ARG A 28 -9.49 -37.60 25.76
N SER A 29 -9.30 -38.59 24.88
CA SER A 29 -8.13 -38.69 24.00
C SER A 29 -8.05 -37.48 23.04
N TYR A 30 -9.20 -37.01 22.52
CA TYR A 30 -9.22 -35.80 21.66
C TYR A 30 -8.89 -34.54 22.45
N LEU A 31 -9.38 -34.41 23.68
CA LEU A 31 -9.05 -33.28 24.54
C LEU A 31 -7.56 -33.27 24.90
N ASP A 32 -7.00 -34.43 25.28
CA ASP A 32 -5.58 -34.60 25.60
C ASP A 32 -4.69 -34.28 24.39
N TYR A 33 -5.10 -34.76 23.22
CA TYR A 33 -4.42 -34.41 21.96
C TYR A 33 -4.49 -32.92 21.65
N ALA A 34 -5.68 -32.32 21.76
CA ALA A 34 -5.87 -30.88 21.52
C ALA A 34 -5.03 -30.03 22.47
N MET A 35 -5.04 -30.36 23.75
CA MET A 35 -4.21 -29.71 24.77
C MET A 35 -2.73 -29.84 24.48
N SER A 36 -2.26 -31.04 24.10
CA SER A 36 -0.87 -31.26 23.73
C SER A 36 -0.46 -30.43 22.51
N VAL A 37 -1.31 -30.36 21.46
CA VAL A 37 -1.02 -29.58 20.28
C VAL A 37 -1.01 -28.07 20.57
N ILE A 38 -1.91 -27.58 21.46
CA ILE A 38 -1.96 -26.17 21.83
C ILE A 38 -0.74 -25.79 22.66
N VAL A 39 -0.48 -26.50 23.78
CA VAL A 39 0.52 -26.08 24.77
C VAL A 39 1.93 -26.56 24.40
N SER A 40 2.07 -27.78 23.84
CA SER A 40 3.38 -28.40 23.68
C SER A 40 3.88 -28.47 22.22
N ARG A 41 3.19 -27.80 21.26
CA ARG A 41 3.60 -27.89 19.84
C ARG A 41 3.45 -26.59 19.05
N ALA A 42 2.22 -26.04 18.95
CA ALA A 42 1.89 -25.05 17.93
C ALA A 42 2.09 -23.61 18.37
N LEU A 43 1.79 -23.30 19.65
CA LEU A 43 1.84 -21.94 20.16
C LEU A 43 3.19 -21.62 20.82
N PRO A 44 3.71 -20.37 20.63
CA PRO A 44 4.88 -19.89 21.33
C PRO A 44 4.54 -19.50 22.77
N ASP A 45 5.50 -19.59 23.70
CA ASP A 45 5.41 -18.97 25.01
C ASP A 45 5.62 -17.45 24.91
N ALA A 46 4.79 -16.67 25.59
CA ALA A 46 4.86 -15.19 25.55
C ALA A 46 6.19 -14.65 26.11
N ARG A 47 6.83 -15.37 27.02
CA ARG A 47 8.04 -14.97 27.74
C ARG A 47 9.29 -15.03 26.88
N ASP A 48 9.51 -16.13 26.14
CA ASP A 48 10.71 -16.32 25.30
C ASP A 48 10.42 -16.34 23.79
N GLY A 49 9.14 -16.33 23.39
CA GLY A 49 8.71 -16.31 21.99
C GLY A 49 8.99 -17.59 21.22
N LEU A 50 9.29 -18.68 21.90
CA LEU A 50 9.70 -19.94 21.29
C LEU A 50 8.63 -21.02 21.43
N LYS A 51 8.51 -21.84 20.39
CA LYS A 51 7.84 -23.13 20.46
C LYS A 51 8.77 -24.16 21.11
N PRO A 52 8.24 -25.25 21.69
CA PRO A 52 9.08 -26.28 22.32
C PRO A 52 10.21 -26.81 21.44
N VAL A 53 9.96 -27.05 20.13
CA VAL A 53 11.00 -27.51 19.21
C VAL A 53 12.16 -26.53 19.04
N HIS A 54 11.88 -25.23 18.92
CA HIS A 54 12.92 -24.19 18.79
C HIS A 54 13.73 -24.09 20.08
N ARG A 55 13.06 -24.11 21.25
CA ARG A 55 13.71 -24.04 22.55
C ARG A 55 14.63 -25.23 22.76
N ARG A 56 14.19 -26.43 22.41
CA ARG A 56 15.00 -27.68 22.50
C ARG A 56 16.21 -27.66 21.59
N ILE A 57 16.07 -27.08 20.35
CA ILE A 57 17.19 -26.94 19.42
C ILE A 57 18.26 -26.00 20.02
N LEU A 58 17.85 -24.82 20.49
CA LEU A 58 18.76 -23.83 21.05
C LEU A 58 19.43 -24.35 22.34
N TYR A 59 18.67 -25.02 23.20
CA TYR A 59 19.19 -25.62 24.41
C TYR A 59 20.20 -26.76 24.13
N SER A 60 19.91 -27.65 23.16
CA SER A 60 20.85 -28.67 22.70
C SER A 60 22.12 -28.05 22.13
N MET A 61 22.03 -27.01 21.31
CA MET A 61 23.20 -26.29 20.76
C MET A 61 24.03 -25.64 21.88
N HIS A 62 23.41 -25.14 22.94
CA HIS A 62 24.08 -24.58 24.10
C HIS A 62 24.83 -25.69 24.88
N ASP A 63 24.19 -26.81 25.15
CA ASP A 63 24.74 -27.93 25.87
C ASP A 63 25.90 -28.59 25.09
N LEU A 64 25.79 -28.60 23.76
CA LEU A 64 26.90 -29.02 22.86
C LEU A 64 28.03 -27.98 22.74
N ASN A 65 27.91 -26.84 23.43
CA ASN A 65 28.87 -25.71 23.40
C ASN A 65 29.14 -25.16 22.00
N MET A 66 28.07 -25.03 21.17
CA MET A 66 28.13 -24.51 19.81
C MET A 66 27.98 -23.00 19.78
N THR A 67 28.86 -22.27 20.47
CA THR A 67 28.86 -20.82 20.58
C THR A 67 29.31 -20.13 19.27
N PRO A 68 29.02 -18.83 19.07
CA PRO A 68 29.41 -18.11 17.84
C PRO A 68 30.94 -18.09 17.57
N GLU A 69 31.75 -18.21 18.61
CA GLU A 69 33.23 -18.25 18.52
C GLU A 69 33.77 -19.61 18.12
N ARG A 70 32.96 -20.63 18.21
CA ARG A 70 33.37 -21.99 17.85
C ARG A 70 33.20 -22.27 16.36
N SER A 71 33.86 -23.33 15.89
CA SER A 71 33.67 -23.84 14.52
C SER A 71 32.25 -24.34 14.29
N TYR A 72 31.78 -24.26 13.06
CA TYR A 72 30.52 -24.87 12.65
C TYR A 72 30.52 -26.40 12.86
N SER A 73 29.38 -26.93 13.18
CA SER A 73 29.13 -28.38 13.29
C SER A 73 27.99 -28.79 12.35
N LYS A 74 28.03 -30.04 11.87
CA LYS A 74 26.96 -30.56 10.99
C LYS A 74 25.59 -30.46 11.66
N CYS A 75 24.58 -29.98 10.92
CA CYS A 75 23.21 -29.88 11.42
C CYS A 75 22.67 -31.27 11.87
N ALA A 76 23.10 -32.34 11.22
CA ALA A 76 22.74 -33.71 11.60
C ALA A 76 23.11 -34.05 13.07
N ARG A 77 24.18 -33.42 13.62
CA ARG A 77 24.57 -33.64 15.03
C ARG A 77 23.56 -33.01 15.96
N VAL A 78 23.14 -31.77 15.67
CA VAL A 78 22.11 -31.06 16.47
C VAL A 78 20.79 -31.79 16.42
N VAL A 79 20.34 -32.18 15.19
CA VAL A 79 19.07 -32.86 14.98
C VAL A 79 19.07 -34.20 15.74
N GLY A 80 20.19 -34.97 15.65
CA GLY A 80 20.32 -36.25 16.35
C GLY A 80 20.27 -36.09 17.87
N ASP A 81 20.94 -35.09 18.44
CA ASP A 81 20.93 -34.80 19.87
C ASP A 81 19.53 -34.42 20.36
N VAL A 82 18.86 -33.52 19.65
CA VAL A 82 17.49 -33.08 19.95
C VAL A 82 16.50 -34.23 19.93
N LEU A 83 16.59 -35.10 18.92
CA LEU A 83 15.70 -36.26 18.79
C LEU A 83 15.93 -37.30 19.92
N GLY A 84 17.19 -37.54 20.24
CA GLY A 84 17.53 -38.54 21.23
C GLY A 84 17.21 -38.13 22.67
N ARG A 85 17.33 -36.83 22.96
CA ARG A 85 17.22 -36.30 24.33
C ARG A 85 15.89 -35.62 24.65
N PHE A 86 15.31 -34.85 23.70
CA PHE A 86 14.24 -33.91 24.05
C PHE A 86 12.98 -34.01 23.19
N HIS A 87 13.09 -34.38 21.91
CA HIS A 87 11.98 -34.23 20.96
C HIS A 87 11.73 -35.48 20.12
N PRO A 88 10.93 -36.46 20.59
CA PRO A 88 10.73 -37.77 19.96
C PRO A 88 9.77 -37.69 18.74
N HIS A 89 10.12 -36.88 17.73
CA HIS A 89 9.36 -36.70 16.50
C HIS A 89 10.26 -36.87 15.26
N GLY A 90 9.72 -36.67 14.03
CA GLY A 90 10.50 -36.86 12.82
C GLY A 90 11.67 -35.88 12.67
N ASP A 91 12.81 -36.36 12.19
CA ASP A 91 14.04 -35.58 11.96
C ASP A 91 13.85 -34.40 11.01
N ALA A 92 13.05 -34.60 9.96
CA ALA A 92 12.75 -33.57 9.00
C ALA A 92 12.10 -32.34 9.66
N SER A 93 11.20 -32.53 10.65
CA SER A 93 10.53 -31.44 11.35
C SER A 93 11.49 -30.61 12.21
N VAL A 94 12.41 -31.27 12.90
CA VAL A 94 13.45 -30.64 13.72
C VAL A 94 14.43 -29.89 12.80
N TYR A 95 14.85 -30.51 11.70
CA TYR A 95 15.76 -29.88 10.75
C TYR A 95 15.14 -28.63 10.12
N MET A 96 13.89 -28.69 9.66
CA MET A 96 13.22 -27.51 9.09
C MET A 96 13.01 -26.38 10.10
N ALA A 97 12.79 -26.69 11.37
CA ALA A 97 12.75 -25.69 12.43
C ALA A 97 14.12 -25.01 12.63
N LEU A 98 15.20 -25.78 12.63
CA LEU A 98 16.59 -25.28 12.68
C LEU A 98 16.90 -24.40 11.47
N VAL A 99 16.55 -24.86 10.26
CA VAL A 99 16.75 -24.15 9.00
C VAL A 99 16.06 -22.79 9.04
N ARG A 100 14.80 -22.74 9.47
CA ARG A 100 14.05 -21.47 9.55
C ARG A 100 14.75 -20.44 10.45
N MET A 101 15.32 -20.84 11.57
CA MET A 101 16.05 -19.96 12.48
C MET A 101 17.36 -19.40 11.89
N ALA A 102 17.86 -19.98 10.77
CA ALA A 102 19.04 -19.54 10.04
C ALA A 102 18.72 -18.74 8.76
N GLN A 103 17.43 -18.54 8.41
CA GLN A 103 17.02 -17.87 7.16
C GLN A 103 16.85 -16.36 7.39
N PRO A 104 17.64 -15.48 6.73
CA PRO A 104 17.55 -14.03 6.90
C PRO A 104 16.25 -13.43 6.34
N PHE A 105 15.56 -14.13 5.42
CA PHE A 105 14.27 -13.72 4.87
C PHE A 105 13.07 -14.22 5.70
N SER A 106 13.31 -15.08 6.70
CA SER A 106 12.27 -15.60 7.59
C SER A 106 12.31 -15.02 9.00
N MET A 107 13.50 -14.56 9.45
CA MET A 107 13.74 -14.09 10.81
C MET A 107 14.11 -12.60 10.80
N GLY A 108 13.48 -11.82 11.69
CA GLY A 108 13.88 -10.45 11.95
C GLY A 108 15.30 -10.38 12.54
N LEU A 109 15.58 -11.31 13.47
CA LEU A 109 16.87 -11.52 14.11
C LEU A 109 17.20 -13.02 14.11
N MET A 110 18.22 -13.42 13.35
CA MET A 110 18.61 -14.83 13.23
C MET A 110 19.09 -15.42 14.57
N LEU A 111 18.64 -16.60 14.90
CA LEU A 111 19.04 -17.35 16.10
C LEU A 111 20.09 -18.43 15.81
N VAL A 112 20.20 -18.85 14.56
CA VAL A 112 21.17 -19.84 14.11
C VAL A 112 22.04 -19.21 13.01
N ASP A 113 23.35 -19.35 13.13
CA ASP A 113 24.32 -19.00 12.09
C ASP A 113 24.61 -20.27 11.28
N GLY A 114 24.16 -20.27 10.01
CA GLY A 114 24.23 -21.43 9.13
C GLY A 114 25.29 -21.27 8.03
N GLN A 115 25.96 -22.39 7.71
CA GLN A 115 26.90 -22.48 6.58
C GLN A 115 26.43 -23.55 5.60
N GLY A 116 26.24 -23.14 4.34
CA GLY A 116 25.73 -24.01 3.27
C GLY A 116 24.42 -23.49 2.70
N ASN A 117 23.68 -24.36 2.01
CA ASN A 117 22.37 -24.02 1.44
C ASN A 117 21.24 -24.26 2.46
N PHE A 118 20.69 -23.18 3.00
CA PHE A 118 19.54 -23.17 3.92
C PHE A 118 18.23 -22.75 3.23
N GLY A 119 18.16 -22.92 1.89
CA GLY A 119 17.02 -22.48 1.10
C GLY A 119 17.16 -21.05 0.62
N SER A 120 16.20 -20.60 -0.21
CA SER A 120 16.18 -19.25 -0.79
C SER A 120 14.77 -18.67 -0.81
N VAL A 121 14.67 -17.38 -1.16
CA VAL A 121 13.37 -16.69 -1.41
C VAL A 121 12.66 -17.28 -2.63
N ASP A 122 13.38 -17.99 -3.50
CA ASP A 122 12.82 -18.71 -4.66
C ASP A 122 12.07 -19.99 -4.28
N GLY A 123 12.15 -20.37 -3.00
CA GLY A 123 11.51 -21.59 -2.51
C GLY A 123 12.38 -22.83 -2.67
N ASP A 124 13.68 -22.67 -2.95
CA ASP A 124 14.62 -23.77 -2.95
C ASP A 124 14.63 -24.47 -1.60
N MET A 125 14.61 -25.78 -1.64
CA MET A 125 14.73 -26.60 -0.43
C MET A 125 16.16 -26.52 0.13
N PRO A 126 16.32 -26.53 1.46
CA PRO A 126 17.65 -26.61 2.06
C PRO A 126 18.33 -27.91 1.68
N ALA A 127 19.66 -27.90 1.60
CA ALA A 127 20.43 -29.10 1.40
C ALA A 127 20.23 -30.05 2.60
N SER A 128 20.46 -31.38 2.38
CA SER A 128 20.34 -32.35 3.45
C SER A 128 21.23 -32.01 4.66
N MET A 129 20.73 -32.23 5.88
CA MET A 129 21.39 -31.92 7.15
C MET A 129 22.81 -32.49 7.32
N ARG A 130 23.19 -33.46 6.52
CA ARG A 130 24.57 -34.01 6.49
C ARG A 130 25.57 -33.09 5.77
N TYR A 131 25.07 -32.14 4.95
CA TYR A 131 25.91 -31.22 4.20
C TYR A 131 25.96 -29.84 4.89
N THR A 132 24.83 -29.36 5.42
CA THR A 132 24.74 -28.06 6.10
C THR A 132 25.39 -28.11 7.48
N GLU A 133 25.90 -26.96 7.88
CA GLU A 133 26.57 -26.78 9.17
C GLU A 133 25.95 -25.58 9.90
N ALA A 134 25.95 -25.61 11.22
CA ALA A 134 25.36 -24.56 12.04
C ALA A 134 26.14 -24.34 13.35
N ARG A 135 25.96 -23.18 13.92
CA ARG A 135 26.30 -22.77 15.28
C ARG A 135 25.29 -21.77 15.78
N MET A 136 25.27 -21.44 17.07
CA MET A 136 24.40 -20.40 17.59
C MET A 136 24.79 -19.04 17.02
N ALA A 137 23.79 -18.22 16.69
CA ALA A 137 24.01 -16.80 16.45
C ALA A 137 24.12 -16.04 17.79
N PRO A 138 24.73 -14.84 17.82
CA PRO A 138 24.86 -14.06 19.06
C PRO A 138 23.54 -13.78 19.77
N ALA A 139 22.45 -13.63 19.04
CA ALA A 139 21.10 -13.44 19.59
C ALA A 139 20.59 -14.66 20.36
N ALA A 140 20.90 -15.88 19.91
CA ALA A 140 20.55 -17.09 20.64
C ALA A 140 21.31 -17.20 21.99
N VAL A 141 22.57 -16.77 22.01
CA VAL A 141 23.33 -16.68 23.27
C VAL A 141 22.65 -15.73 24.25
N ALA A 142 22.15 -14.57 23.77
CA ALA A 142 21.42 -13.61 24.60
C ALA A 142 20.09 -14.19 25.15
N LEU A 143 19.44 -15.13 24.42
CA LEU A 143 18.25 -15.83 24.95
C LEU A 143 18.60 -16.84 26.03
N LEU A 144 19.78 -17.42 26.02
CA LEU A 144 20.25 -18.48 26.92
C LEU A 144 21.10 -17.94 28.09
N THR A 145 21.48 -16.69 28.06
CA THR A 145 22.36 -16.09 29.09
C THR A 145 21.79 -16.30 30.49
N ASP A 146 22.63 -16.75 31.40
CA ASP A 146 22.32 -17.02 32.80
C ASP A 146 21.42 -18.26 33.05
N ILE A 147 21.24 -19.17 32.08
CA ILE A 147 20.40 -20.35 32.23
C ILE A 147 20.92 -21.31 33.34
N GLU A 148 22.24 -21.31 33.60
CA GLU A 148 22.87 -22.14 34.63
C GLU A 148 22.73 -21.53 36.06
N LYS A 149 22.10 -20.33 36.18
CA LYS A 149 21.97 -19.61 37.46
C LYS A 149 20.58 -19.76 38.09
N ASP A 150 19.90 -20.85 37.83
CA ASP A 150 18.54 -21.10 38.36
C ASP A 150 17.52 -20.00 38.05
N THR A 151 17.67 -19.40 36.87
CA THR A 151 16.83 -18.26 36.42
C THR A 151 15.47 -18.70 35.90
N VAL A 152 15.33 -19.94 35.45
CA VAL A 152 14.14 -20.55 34.87
C VAL A 152 13.91 -21.94 35.43
N ASP A 153 12.65 -22.39 35.33
CA ASP A 153 12.31 -23.74 35.75
C ASP A 153 12.68 -24.77 34.69
N PHE A 154 13.04 -25.97 35.18
CA PHE A 154 13.32 -27.16 34.38
C PHE A 154 12.25 -28.23 34.65
N GLN A 155 11.94 -29.01 33.64
CA GLN A 155 11.01 -30.13 33.70
C GLN A 155 11.68 -31.40 33.15
N PRO A 156 11.22 -32.59 33.52
CA PRO A 156 11.69 -33.83 32.92
C PRO A 156 11.38 -33.84 31.41
N ASN A 157 12.28 -34.42 30.63
CA ASN A 157 12.06 -34.71 29.23
C ASN A 157 11.05 -35.89 29.05
N TYR A 158 10.80 -36.30 27.79
CA TYR A 158 9.78 -37.31 27.47
C TYR A 158 10.02 -38.71 28.08
N ASP A 159 11.24 -39.04 28.44
CA ASP A 159 11.62 -40.37 29.06
C ASP A 159 12.09 -40.22 30.51
N GLU A 160 11.91 -39.05 31.09
CA GLU A 160 12.22 -38.68 32.50
C GLU A 160 13.68 -38.90 32.93
N LYS A 161 14.61 -39.00 31.92
CA LYS A 161 16.03 -39.22 32.19
C LYS A 161 16.85 -37.93 32.27
N GLU A 162 16.40 -36.90 31.61
CA GLU A 162 17.07 -35.61 31.53
C GLU A 162 16.09 -34.47 31.84
N LEU A 163 16.63 -33.29 32.10
CA LEU A 163 15.86 -32.08 32.32
C LEU A 163 15.97 -31.16 31.11
N GLU A 164 14.86 -30.56 30.76
CA GLU A 164 14.80 -29.51 29.74
C GLU A 164 14.18 -28.20 30.32
N PRO A 165 14.60 -27.03 29.83
CA PRO A 165 14.04 -25.77 30.33
C PRO A 165 12.59 -25.58 29.89
N VAL A 166 11.73 -25.14 30.80
CA VAL A 166 10.34 -24.78 30.50
C VAL A 166 10.27 -23.56 29.60
N VAL A 167 11.19 -22.60 29.84
CA VAL A 167 11.34 -21.34 29.10
C VAL A 167 12.80 -20.92 29.14
N LEU A 168 13.29 -20.18 28.17
CA LEU A 168 14.64 -19.59 28.20
C LEU A 168 14.63 -18.26 28.96
N PRO A 169 15.78 -17.84 29.58
CA PRO A 169 15.89 -16.57 30.31
C PRO A 169 15.60 -15.32 29.47
N ALA A 170 15.77 -15.36 28.18
CA ALA A 170 15.39 -14.40 27.16
C ALA A 170 15.66 -12.92 27.48
N ARG A 171 16.86 -12.43 27.23
CA ARG A 171 17.18 -11.00 27.32
C ARG A 171 16.56 -10.16 26.20
N ILE A 172 16.14 -10.81 25.11
CA ILE A 172 15.55 -10.19 23.90
C ILE A 172 14.05 -10.46 23.92
N PRO A 173 13.18 -9.48 23.60
CA PRO A 173 11.74 -9.67 23.42
C PRO A 173 11.44 -10.43 22.11
N ASN A 174 11.89 -11.70 22.06
CA ASN A 174 11.98 -12.51 20.84
C ASN A 174 10.62 -12.72 20.16
N LEU A 175 9.53 -12.84 20.92
CA LEU A 175 8.19 -13.01 20.35
C LEU A 175 7.80 -11.86 19.41
N LEU A 176 8.06 -10.63 19.83
CA LEU A 176 7.75 -9.44 19.02
C LEU A 176 8.78 -9.24 17.89
N VAL A 177 10.07 -9.49 18.16
CA VAL A 177 11.15 -9.26 17.18
C VAL A 177 11.09 -10.25 16.01
N ASN A 178 10.90 -11.53 16.28
CA ASN A 178 10.89 -12.57 15.26
C ASN A 178 9.49 -13.01 14.83
N GLY A 179 8.49 -12.64 15.63
CA GLY A 179 7.13 -13.11 15.39
C GLY A 179 6.99 -14.63 15.58
N ALA A 180 5.81 -15.14 15.33
CA ALA A 180 5.53 -16.57 15.34
C ALA A 180 4.30 -16.89 14.48
N GLY A 181 4.30 -18.03 13.81
CA GLY A 181 3.14 -18.55 13.10
C GLY A 181 2.90 -20.02 13.46
N GLY A 182 1.64 -20.41 13.66
CA GLY A 182 1.31 -21.79 14.02
C GLY A 182 -0.19 -22.06 13.98
N ILE A 183 -0.53 -23.30 13.68
CA ILE A 183 -1.91 -23.80 13.63
C ILE A 183 -2.08 -24.86 14.70
N ALA A 184 -2.97 -24.60 15.66
CA ALA A 184 -3.35 -25.53 16.71
C ALA A 184 -4.79 -26.05 16.48
N VAL A 185 -5.31 -26.83 17.41
CA VAL A 185 -6.70 -27.30 17.34
C VAL A 185 -7.62 -26.17 17.77
N GLY A 186 -8.49 -25.73 16.86
CA GLY A 186 -9.47 -24.68 17.13
C GLY A 186 -8.92 -23.25 17.19
N MET A 187 -7.60 -23.05 17.06
CA MET A 187 -6.97 -21.72 17.09
C MET A 187 -5.69 -21.67 16.28
N ALA A 188 -5.29 -20.48 15.87
CA ALA A 188 -4.04 -20.26 15.16
C ALA A 188 -3.37 -19.00 15.67
N THR A 189 -2.05 -18.94 15.60
CA THR A 189 -1.25 -17.75 15.88
C THR A 189 -0.55 -17.28 14.61
N ASN A 190 -0.49 -15.97 14.42
CA ASN A 190 0.27 -15.34 13.35
C ASN A 190 0.74 -13.95 13.81
N ILE A 191 1.87 -13.94 14.51
CA ILE A 191 2.46 -12.73 15.09
C ILE A 191 3.50 -12.22 14.11
N PRO A 192 3.40 -10.98 13.60
CA PRO A 192 4.39 -10.42 12.68
C PRO A 192 5.68 -10.05 13.42
N PRO A 193 6.83 -10.07 12.73
CA PRO A 193 8.07 -9.54 13.26
C PRO A 193 8.04 -8.01 13.36
N HIS A 194 8.78 -7.46 14.34
CA HIS A 194 8.89 -6.03 14.61
C HIS A 194 10.35 -5.60 14.73
N ASN A 195 10.61 -4.31 14.55
CA ASN A 195 11.94 -3.75 14.70
C ASN A 195 12.42 -3.84 16.16
N LEU A 196 13.61 -4.45 16.36
CA LEU A 196 14.16 -4.65 17.71
C LEU A 196 14.35 -3.32 18.45
N GLY A 197 14.88 -2.30 17.77
CA GLY A 197 15.15 -0.99 18.39
C GLY A 197 13.86 -0.36 18.91
N GLU A 198 12.78 -0.38 18.11
CA GLU A 198 11.47 0.15 18.49
C GLU A 198 10.84 -0.63 19.64
N VAL A 199 10.90 -1.96 19.61
CA VAL A 199 10.35 -2.82 20.68
C VAL A 199 11.10 -2.60 22.00
N VAL A 200 12.42 -2.46 21.96
CA VAL A 200 13.22 -2.15 23.16
C VAL A 200 12.90 -0.74 23.67
N ASP A 201 12.79 0.26 22.79
CA ASP A 201 12.41 1.62 23.20
C ASP A 201 11.02 1.64 23.86
N ALA A 202 10.06 0.88 23.33
CA ALA A 202 8.74 0.75 23.94
C ALA A 202 8.79 0.04 25.31
N ALA A 203 9.62 -1.00 25.44
CA ALA A 203 9.81 -1.70 26.72
C ALA A 203 10.46 -0.77 27.76
N VAL A 204 11.47 0.00 27.39
CA VAL A 204 12.12 0.99 28.26
C VAL A 204 11.16 2.11 28.65
N ALA A 205 10.36 2.61 27.70
CA ALA A 205 9.36 3.64 27.96
C ALA A 205 8.30 3.16 28.98
N LEU A 206 7.86 1.87 28.90
CA LEU A 206 6.97 1.27 29.88
C LEU A 206 7.61 1.08 31.26
N LEU A 207 8.92 0.77 31.33
CA LEU A 207 9.65 0.71 32.59
C LEU A 207 9.72 2.07 33.26
N ASP A 208 9.99 3.13 32.48
CA ASP A 208 10.09 4.50 32.96
C ASP A 208 8.72 5.11 33.32
N ASN A 209 7.65 4.71 32.62
CA ASN A 209 6.27 5.16 32.86
C ASN A 209 5.26 4.04 32.60
N PRO A 210 4.93 3.23 33.62
CA PRO A 210 3.96 2.13 33.50
C PRO A 210 2.53 2.56 33.10
N ASP A 211 2.15 3.80 33.41
CA ASP A 211 0.82 4.35 33.09
C ASP A 211 0.74 5.02 31.71
N MET A 212 1.78 4.87 30.88
CA MET A 212 1.80 5.38 29.51
C MET A 212 0.58 4.88 28.71
N GLY A 213 -0.07 5.75 27.93
CA GLY A 213 -1.22 5.39 27.08
C GLY A 213 -0.81 4.50 25.88
N ASP A 214 -1.74 3.68 25.39
CA ASP A 214 -1.48 2.77 24.25
C ASP A 214 -1.08 3.51 22.98
N GLU A 215 -1.66 4.69 22.72
CA GLU A 215 -1.33 5.50 21.54
C GLU A 215 0.15 5.92 21.55
N ALA A 216 0.70 6.28 22.70
CA ALA A 216 2.11 6.63 22.83
C ALA A 216 3.03 5.43 22.57
N LEU A 217 2.64 4.22 22.97
CA LEU A 217 3.37 2.99 22.63
C LEU A 217 3.32 2.69 21.13
N LEU A 218 2.17 2.91 20.49
CA LEU A 218 1.97 2.72 19.06
C LEU A 218 2.67 3.80 18.21
N ASP A 219 3.07 4.93 18.80
CA ASP A 219 3.94 5.90 18.14
C ASP A 219 5.41 5.43 18.14
N ILE A 220 5.84 4.69 19.17
CA ILE A 220 7.18 4.09 19.24
C ILE A 220 7.27 2.85 18.33
N VAL A 221 6.24 1.98 18.34
CA VAL A 221 6.15 0.79 17.49
C VAL A 221 4.99 0.97 16.51
N PRO A 222 5.20 1.66 15.38
CA PRO A 222 4.09 2.05 14.50
C PRO A 222 3.51 0.88 13.69
N GLY A 223 4.20 -0.26 13.63
CA GLY A 223 3.76 -1.45 12.90
C GLY A 223 4.82 -2.52 12.76
N PRO A 224 4.49 -3.63 12.11
CA PRO A 224 5.45 -4.69 11.79
C PRO A 224 6.68 -4.19 11.03
N ASP A 225 7.79 -4.91 11.15
CA ASP A 225 9.03 -4.72 10.39
C ASP A 225 9.45 -6.07 9.81
N PHE A 226 9.15 -6.30 8.55
CA PHE A 226 9.37 -7.59 7.90
C PHE A 226 10.82 -7.72 7.42
N PRO A 227 11.45 -8.90 7.56
CA PRO A 227 12.83 -9.13 7.12
C PRO A 227 13.03 -8.94 5.61
N THR A 228 11.98 -9.09 4.82
CA THR A 228 11.99 -8.89 3.36
C THR A 228 11.73 -7.44 2.93
N GLY A 229 11.52 -6.51 3.87
CA GLY A 229 11.20 -5.11 3.57
C GLY A 229 9.77 -4.90 3.10
N GLY A 230 9.59 -4.19 2.01
CA GLY A 230 8.29 -3.82 1.46
C GLY A 230 7.68 -2.59 2.11
N GLU A 231 6.43 -2.32 1.78
CA GLU A 231 5.67 -1.16 2.26
C GLU A 231 4.32 -1.57 2.83
N ILE A 232 4.03 -1.15 4.06
CA ILE A 232 2.71 -1.32 4.69
C ILE A 232 1.81 -0.19 4.24
N MET A 233 0.62 -0.52 3.77
CA MET A 233 -0.35 0.44 3.27
C MET A 233 -1.22 0.98 4.41
N GLY A 234 -1.09 2.29 4.67
CA GLY A 234 -1.82 3.00 5.71
C GLY A 234 -1.31 2.74 7.14
N ARG A 235 -1.54 3.70 8.04
CA ARG A 235 -1.10 3.66 9.45
C ARG A 235 -2.14 3.07 10.40
N THR A 236 -3.41 3.12 10.05
CA THR A 236 -4.52 2.77 10.94
C THR A 236 -4.63 1.27 11.18
N ALA A 237 -4.52 0.46 10.12
CA ALA A 237 -4.66 -0.99 10.21
C ALA A 237 -3.58 -1.66 11.08
N PRO A 238 -2.26 -1.36 10.94
CA PRO A 238 -1.25 -1.93 11.81
C PRO A 238 -1.39 -1.47 13.27
N ARG A 239 -1.74 -0.20 13.53
CA ARG A 239 -1.97 0.31 14.89
C ARG A 239 -3.13 -0.41 15.58
N ASN A 240 -4.26 -0.59 14.91
CA ASN A 240 -5.39 -1.33 15.43
C ASN A 240 -5.04 -2.81 15.70
N ALA A 241 -4.32 -3.44 14.77
CA ALA A 241 -3.88 -4.82 14.92
C ALA A 241 -2.96 -5.02 16.13
N LEU A 242 -2.04 -4.10 16.39
CA LEU A 242 -1.15 -4.12 17.55
C LEU A 242 -1.88 -3.82 18.85
N ARG A 243 -2.85 -2.90 18.86
CA ARG A 243 -3.65 -2.59 20.03
C ARG A 243 -4.54 -3.77 20.44
N ASP A 244 -5.26 -4.34 19.47
CA ASP A 244 -6.31 -5.33 19.71
C ASP A 244 -5.76 -6.79 19.68
N GLY A 245 -4.50 -6.97 19.27
CA GLY A 245 -3.88 -8.28 19.06
C GLY A 245 -4.43 -9.05 17.86
N ARG A 246 -5.30 -8.42 17.04
CA ARG A 246 -5.89 -9.03 15.85
C ARG A 246 -6.21 -7.99 14.78
N GLY A 247 -5.92 -8.31 13.53
CA GLY A 247 -6.21 -7.42 12.41
C GLY A 247 -5.66 -7.94 11.10
N SER A 248 -5.66 -7.08 10.09
CA SER A 248 -5.09 -7.38 8.77
C SER A 248 -4.23 -6.20 8.33
N VAL A 249 -3.01 -6.49 7.90
CA VAL A 249 -2.05 -5.50 7.42
C VAL A 249 -1.75 -5.79 5.96
N ILE A 250 -1.95 -4.79 5.10
CA ILE A 250 -1.66 -4.93 3.67
C ILE A 250 -0.21 -4.51 3.43
N VAL A 251 0.53 -5.39 2.77
CA VAL A 251 1.94 -5.22 2.47
C VAL A 251 2.15 -5.26 0.96
N ARG A 252 2.84 -4.28 0.41
CA ARG A 252 3.29 -4.22 -0.99
C ARG A 252 4.76 -4.50 -1.08
N GLY A 253 5.17 -5.20 -2.15
CA GLY A 253 6.57 -5.25 -2.56
C GLY A 253 7.02 -3.88 -3.06
N LYS A 254 8.31 -3.60 -2.95
CA LYS A 254 8.90 -2.36 -3.46
C LYS A 254 9.19 -2.51 -4.95
N ALA A 255 8.56 -1.65 -5.74
CA ALA A 255 8.71 -1.63 -7.19
C ALA A 255 8.85 -0.19 -7.69
N SER A 256 9.62 0.00 -8.75
CA SER A 256 9.80 1.27 -9.44
C SER A 256 9.69 1.09 -10.95
N VAL A 257 9.27 2.14 -11.64
CA VAL A 257 9.32 2.19 -13.11
C VAL A 257 10.64 2.82 -13.50
N GLU A 258 11.43 2.12 -14.30
CA GLU A 258 12.75 2.55 -14.78
C GLU A 258 12.81 2.52 -16.32
N GLU A 259 13.35 3.55 -16.93
CA GLU A 259 13.64 3.56 -18.38
C GLU A 259 14.88 2.69 -18.66
N ILE A 260 14.72 1.56 -19.36
CA ILE A 260 15.84 0.67 -19.71
C ILE A 260 16.50 1.09 -21.02
N ARG A 261 15.71 1.57 -21.98
CA ARG A 261 16.14 2.06 -23.29
C ARG A 261 15.26 3.23 -23.70
N LYS A 262 15.71 4.03 -24.67
CA LYS A 262 14.89 5.11 -25.25
C LYS A 262 13.50 4.55 -25.64
N ASP A 263 12.44 5.12 -25.07
CA ASP A 263 11.03 4.76 -25.25
C ASP A 263 10.65 3.33 -24.77
N ARG A 264 11.38 2.78 -23.80
CA ARG A 264 11.03 1.50 -23.18
C ARG A 264 11.22 1.53 -21.68
N ASP A 265 10.12 1.43 -20.96
CA ASP A 265 10.08 1.31 -19.51
C ASP A 265 10.09 -0.14 -19.07
N ALA A 266 10.55 -0.36 -17.86
CA ALA A 266 10.36 -1.62 -17.15
C ALA A 266 9.97 -1.36 -15.71
N ILE A 267 9.21 -2.28 -15.16
CA ILE A 267 8.92 -2.33 -13.73
C ILE A 267 10.00 -3.20 -13.09
N VAL A 268 10.73 -2.61 -12.14
CA VAL A 268 11.79 -3.28 -11.38
C VAL A 268 11.30 -3.51 -9.96
N ILE A 269 11.23 -4.78 -9.54
CA ILE A 269 10.83 -5.19 -8.19
C ILE A 269 12.09 -5.53 -7.42
N THR A 270 12.32 -4.84 -6.29
CA THR A 270 13.50 -5.03 -5.43
C THR A 270 13.19 -5.67 -4.10
N GLU A 271 11.95 -5.63 -3.64
CA GLU A 271 11.51 -6.24 -2.39
C GLU A 271 10.14 -6.91 -2.57
N LEU A 272 9.92 -8.03 -1.89
CA LEU A 272 8.66 -8.77 -1.92
C LEU A 272 7.96 -8.71 -0.56
N PRO A 273 6.62 -8.83 -0.53
CA PRO A 273 5.91 -9.01 0.71
C PRO A 273 6.40 -10.26 1.47
N PHE A 274 6.34 -10.19 2.79
CA PHE A 274 6.80 -11.28 3.66
C PHE A 274 6.09 -12.61 3.34
N GLN A 275 6.86 -13.71 3.27
CA GLN A 275 6.40 -15.06 2.95
C GLN A 275 5.93 -15.27 1.49
N VAL A 276 6.16 -14.31 0.60
CA VAL A 276 5.90 -14.48 -0.84
C VAL A 276 7.10 -15.16 -1.49
N ASN A 277 6.83 -16.21 -2.25
CA ASN A 277 7.82 -16.92 -3.04
C ASN A 277 8.06 -16.20 -4.37
N LYS A 278 9.32 -15.87 -4.68
CA LYS A 278 9.71 -15.09 -5.87
C LYS A 278 9.40 -15.86 -7.16
N GLN A 279 9.76 -17.12 -7.25
CA GLN A 279 9.54 -17.92 -8.45
C GLN A 279 8.05 -18.09 -8.75
N THR A 280 7.24 -18.40 -7.73
CA THR A 280 5.77 -18.52 -7.88
C THR A 280 5.14 -17.20 -8.34
N LEU A 281 5.64 -16.05 -7.87
CA LEU A 281 5.18 -14.76 -8.33
C LEU A 281 5.51 -14.53 -9.80
N ILE A 282 6.74 -14.81 -10.23
CA ILE A 282 7.16 -14.68 -11.63
C ILE A 282 6.34 -15.60 -12.54
N GLU A 283 6.15 -16.86 -12.15
CA GLU A 283 5.33 -17.82 -12.90
C GLU A 283 3.88 -17.35 -13.04
N ARG A 284 3.30 -16.79 -11.96
CA ARG A 284 1.95 -16.27 -11.97
C ARG A 284 1.80 -15.04 -12.89
N ILE A 285 2.78 -14.13 -12.88
CA ILE A 285 2.80 -13.00 -13.80
C ILE A 285 2.85 -13.50 -15.25
N ALA A 286 3.75 -14.44 -15.57
CA ALA A 286 3.88 -14.99 -16.91
C ALA A 286 2.60 -15.73 -17.38
N GLU A 287 1.91 -16.43 -16.48
CA GLU A 287 0.62 -17.07 -16.74
C GLU A 287 -0.45 -16.04 -17.12
N MET A 288 -0.58 -14.97 -16.34
CA MET A 288 -1.56 -13.90 -16.56
C MET A 288 -1.30 -13.12 -17.87
N VAL A 289 -0.04 -12.97 -18.26
CA VAL A 289 0.34 -12.40 -19.57
C VAL A 289 -0.11 -13.32 -20.70
N ARG A 290 0.08 -14.64 -20.58
CA ARG A 290 -0.39 -15.63 -21.56
C ARG A 290 -1.91 -15.67 -21.66
N GLU A 291 -2.62 -15.53 -20.54
CA GLU A 291 -4.09 -15.46 -20.47
C GLU A 291 -4.66 -14.10 -20.95
N LYS A 292 -3.80 -13.14 -21.33
CA LYS A 292 -4.18 -11.76 -21.69
C LYS A 292 -4.94 -11.00 -20.60
N ARG A 293 -4.70 -11.33 -19.35
CA ARG A 293 -5.25 -10.61 -18.20
C ARG A 293 -4.34 -9.44 -17.77
N LEU A 294 -3.04 -9.55 -18.10
CA LEU A 294 -2.05 -8.47 -18.01
C LEU A 294 -1.54 -8.20 -19.42
N GLU A 295 -1.93 -7.07 -19.98
CA GLU A 295 -1.46 -6.61 -21.31
C GLU A 295 -0.35 -5.57 -21.13
N GLY A 296 0.46 -5.34 -22.17
CA GLY A 296 1.53 -4.33 -22.13
C GLY A 296 2.88 -4.85 -21.61
N ILE A 297 2.99 -6.09 -21.15
CA ILE A 297 4.26 -6.72 -20.75
C ILE A 297 4.90 -7.39 -21.96
N SER A 298 6.20 -7.16 -22.15
CA SER A 298 7.02 -7.74 -23.24
C SER A 298 7.80 -8.96 -22.76
N ASP A 299 8.46 -8.86 -21.60
CA ASP A 299 9.30 -9.92 -21.03
C ASP A 299 9.36 -9.82 -19.51
N VAL A 300 9.64 -10.94 -18.82
CA VAL A 300 9.85 -11.00 -17.38
C VAL A 300 11.13 -11.75 -17.10
N ARG A 301 12.10 -11.11 -16.43
CA ARG A 301 13.40 -11.70 -16.10
C ARG A 301 13.73 -11.57 -14.64
N ASP A 302 14.40 -12.55 -14.11
CA ASP A 302 15.03 -12.51 -12.79
C ASP A 302 16.52 -12.14 -12.96
N GLU A 303 16.89 -10.96 -12.50
CA GLU A 303 18.25 -10.43 -12.51
C GLU A 303 18.84 -10.36 -11.08
N SER A 304 18.25 -11.10 -10.14
CA SER A 304 18.70 -11.13 -8.74
C SER A 304 20.13 -11.70 -8.65
N ASP A 305 20.96 -11.04 -7.87
CA ASP A 305 22.34 -11.43 -7.63
C ASP A 305 22.74 -11.31 -6.15
N ARG A 306 24.04 -11.32 -5.84
CA ARG A 306 24.57 -11.14 -4.47
C ARG A 306 24.32 -9.74 -3.91
N GLN A 307 24.02 -8.75 -4.73
CA GLN A 307 23.75 -7.37 -4.31
C GLN A 307 22.30 -7.19 -3.87
N GLY A 308 21.41 -8.06 -4.34
CA GLY A 308 20.01 -8.03 -3.95
C GLY A 308 19.04 -8.67 -4.94
N MET A 309 17.76 -8.59 -4.59
CA MET A 309 16.67 -9.03 -5.44
C MET A 309 16.42 -7.99 -6.54
N ARG A 310 16.27 -8.46 -7.78
CA ARG A 310 15.91 -7.62 -8.92
C ARG A 310 15.09 -8.43 -9.94
N ILE A 311 13.78 -8.25 -9.94
CA ILE A 311 12.90 -8.80 -10.96
C ILE A 311 12.58 -7.67 -11.94
N VAL A 312 12.86 -7.88 -13.23
CA VAL A 312 12.66 -6.90 -14.30
C VAL A 312 11.50 -7.34 -15.19
N ILE A 313 10.47 -6.51 -15.28
CA ILE A 313 9.30 -6.70 -16.14
C ILE A 313 9.37 -5.66 -17.23
N GLU A 314 9.84 -6.03 -18.43
CA GLU A 314 9.93 -5.13 -19.59
C GLU A 314 8.54 -4.84 -20.15
N LEU A 315 8.28 -3.56 -20.44
CA LEU A 315 7.01 -3.10 -20.98
C LEU A 315 7.08 -2.94 -22.50
N LYS A 316 5.94 -2.96 -23.17
CA LYS A 316 5.82 -2.58 -24.59
C LYS A 316 5.87 -1.05 -24.71
N ARG A 317 6.22 -0.51 -25.90
CA ARG A 317 6.42 0.92 -26.11
C ARG A 317 5.27 1.82 -25.68
N ASP A 318 4.03 1.36 -25.86
CA ASP A 318 2.81 2.17 -25.60
C ASP A 318 2.15 1.83 -24.24
N ALA A 319 2.85 1.13 -23.36
CA ALA A 319 2.29 0.66 -22.10
C ALA A 319 2.63 1.61 -20.95
N SER A 320 1.61 2.03 -20.18
CA SER A 320 1.80 2.82 -18.97
C SER A 320 2.33 1.96 -17.83
N GLY A 321 3.53 2.27 -17.33
CA GLY A 321 4.17 1.55 -16.24
C GLY A 321 3.34 1.56 -14.95
N ASP A 322 2.75 2.71 -14.60
CA ASP A 322 1.93 2.86 -13.38
C ASP A 322 0.66 2.01 -13.42
N VAL A 323 -0.01 1.96 -14.58
CA VAL A 323 -1.23 1.13 -14.73
C VAL A 323 -0.91 -0.35 -14.58
N ILE A 324 0.17 -0.82 -15.20
CA ILE A 324 0.59 -2.22 -15.11
C ILE A 324 1.05 -2.54 -13.68
N LEU A 325 1.77 -1.64 -13.03
CA LEU A 325 2.17 -1.79 -11.64
C LEU A 325 0.94 -1.92 -10.71
N ASN A 326 -0.08 -1.10 -10.90
CA ASN A 326 -1.34 -1.18 -10.16
C ASN A 326 -2.07 -2.51 -10.43
N GLN A 327 -2.06 -2.99 -11.68
CA GLN A 327 -2.62 -4.30 -12.03
C GLN A 327 -1.84 -5.45 -11.36
N LEU A 328 -0.49 -5.35 -11.28
CA LEU A 328 0.34 -6.32 -10.58
C LEU A 328 0.00 -6.36 -9.08
N PHE A 329 -0.17 -5.21 -8.43
CA PHE A 329 -0.61 -5.14 -7.03
C PHE A 329 -2.00 -5.77 -6.83
N ARG A 330 -2.92 -5.56 -7.73
CA ARG A 330 -4.30 -6.06 -7.60
C ARG A 330 -4.44 -7.56 -7.88
N TYR A 331 -3.68 -8.09 -8.82
CA TYR A 331 -3.92 -9.45 -9.34
C TYR A 331 -2.84 -10.46 -8.95
N THR A 332 -1.76 -10.02 -8.30
CA THR A 332 -0.65 -10.89 -7.90
C THR A 332 -0.30 -10.75 -6.42
N ALA A 333 0.56 -11.63 -5.93
CA ALA A 333 1.07 -11.58 -4.57
C ALA A 333 2.09 -10.43 -4.33
N LEU A 334 2.32 -9.55 -5.31
CA LEU A 334 3.13 -8.33 -5.12
C LEU A 334 2.48 -7.38 -4.09
N GLN A 335 1.16 -7.46 -3.91
CA GLN A 335 0.45 -6.97 -2.74
C GLN A 335 -0.21 -8.14 -2.04
N SER A 336 0.04 -8.31 -0.75
CA SER A 336 -0.55 -9.37 0.06
C SER A 336 -1.09 -8.84 1.38
N SER A 337 -2.05 -9.57 1.95
CA SER A 337 -2.63 -9.26 3.24
C SER A 337 -2.03 -10.19 4.30
N PHE A 338 -1.37 -9.64 5.32
CA PHE A 338 -0.90 -10.36 6.49
C PHE A 338 -1.96 -10.31 7.59
N GLY A 339 -2.58 -11.46 7.86
CA GLY A 339 -3.56 -11.59 8.93
C GLY A 339 -2.86 -11.67 10.29
N VAL A 340 -2.94 -10.61 11.09
CA VAL A 340 -2.37 -10.56 12.43
C VAL A 340 -3.28 -11.27 13.43
N ASN A 341 -2.72 -12.20 14.20
CA ASN A 341 -3.38 -12.85 15.33
C ASN A 341 -2.32 -13.13 16.40
N MET A 342 -2.22 -12.25 17.38
CA MET A 342 -1.19 -12.26 18.42
C MET A 342 -1.63 -13.17 19.58
N LEU A 343 -1.71 -14.48 19.28
CA LEU A 343 -2.07 -15.53 20.22
C LEU A 343 -0.79 -16.22 20.74
N ALA A 344 -0.55 -16.21 22.04
CA ALA A 344 0.59 -16.89 22.66
C ALA A 344 0.20 -17.52 24.00
N LEU A 345 1.09 -18.36 24.55
CA LEU A 345 0.88 -18.98 25.86
C LEU A 345 1.31 -18.01 26.97
N ASN A 346 0.35 -17.63 27.80
CA ASN A 346 0.58 -16.93 29.06
C ASN A 346 0.48 -17.94 30.20
N HIS A 347 1.62 -18.33 30.79
CA HIS A 347 1.70 -19.40 31.83
C HIS A 347 0.93 -20.67 31.43
N GLY A 348 1.14 -21.15 30.19
CA GLY A 348 0.50 -22.35 29.68
C GLY A 348 -0.96 -22.18 29.21
N ARG A 349 -1.53 -20.99 29.26
CA ARG A 349 -2.89 -20.69 28.78
C ARG A 349 -2.81 -19.88 27.48
N PRO A 350 -3.51 -20.29 26.42
CA PRO A 350 -3.57 -19.52 25.19
C PRO A 350 -4.35 -18.22 25.40
N GLU A 351 -3.76 -17.09 25.08
CA GLU A 351 -4.35 -15.76 25.25
C GLU A 351 -4.01 -14.90 24.01
N GLN A 352 -5.04 -14.17 23.49
CA GLN A 352 -4.83 -13.16 22.45
C GLN A 352 -4.46 -11.83 23.13
N MET A 353 -3.32 -11.27 22.77
CA MET A 353 -2.73 -10.14 23.48
C MET A 353 -2.33 -9.03 22.52
N GLY A 354 -2.57 -7.78 22.90
CA GLY A 354 -2.01 -6.61 22.19
C GLY A 354 -0.56 -6.34 22.58
N LEU A 355 0.05 -5.36 21.91
CA LEU A 355 1.46 -4.96 22.11
C LEU A 355 1.78 -4.68 23.59
N ARG A 356 0.95 -3.87 24.27
CA ARG A 356 1.16 -3.52 25.68
C ARG A 356 1.26 -4.76 26.56
N LYS A 357 0.28 -5.65 26.45
CA LYS A 357 0.23 -6.85 27.30
C LYS A 357 1.42 -7.78 27.07
N LEU A 358 1.87 -7.92 25.84
CA LEU A 358 3.09 -8.70 25.52
C LEU A 358 4.36 -8.07 26.10
N LEU A 359 4.49 -6.75 26.06
CA LEU A 359 5.61 -6.04 26.66
C LEU A 359 5.59 -6.14 28.19
N GLU A 360 4.43 -5.99 28.82
CA GLU A 360 4.26 -6.15 30.27
C GLU A 360 4.66 -7.55 30.73
N LEU A 361 4.18 -8.61 30.06
CA LEU A 361 4.55 -9.99 30.37
C LEU A 361 6.04 -10.27 30.20
N PHE A 362 6.65 -9.70 29.16
CA PHE A 362 8.08 -9.82 28.95
C PHE A 362 8.86 -9.13 30.08
N LEU A 363 8.47 -7.91 30.48
CA LEU A 363 9.11 -7.17 31.56
C LEU A 363 8.94 -7.84 32.93
N GLU A 364 7.75 -8.34 33.23
CA GLU A 364 7.47 -9.14 34.44
C GLU A 364 8.37 -10.39 34.48
N PHE A 365 8.48 -11.08 33.38
CA PHE A 365 9.37 -12.24 33.28
C PHE A 365 10.84 -11.86 33.43
N ARG A 366 11.29 -10.75 32.83
CA ARG A 366 12.65 -10.26 33.04
C ARG A 366 12.95 -9.91 34.50
N GLU A 367 11.98 -9.33 35.19
CA GLU A 367 12.09 -9.05 36.63
C GLU A 367 12.31 -10.35 37.42
N GLU A 368 11.52 -11.39 37.16
CA GLU A 368 11.69 -12.71 37.77
C GLU A 368 13.08 -13.29 37.50
N VAL A 369 13.54 -13.27 36.23
CA VAL A 369 14.86 -13.80 35.84
C VAL A 369 15.99 -13.07 36.54
N VAL A 370 15.96 -11.74 36.59
CA VAL A 370 17.01 -10.93 37.26
C VAL A 370 17.01 -11.20 38.78
N VAL A 371 15.83 -11.25 39.41
CA VAL A 371 15.73 -11.54 40.84
C VAL A 371 16.26 -12.94 41.15
N ARG A 372 15.91 -13.97 40.38
CA ARG A 372 16.40 -15.34 40.54
C ARG A 372 17.93 -15.42 40.33
N ARG A 373 18.46 -14.75 39.29
CA ARG A 373 19.90 -14.65 39.05
C ARG A 373 20.62 -14.05 40.25
N VAL A 374 20.19 -12.90 40.77
CA VAL A 374 20.81 -12.23 41.89
C VAL A 374 20.75 -13.08 43.18
N LYS A 375 19.61 -13.75 43.40
CA LYS A 375 19.47 -14.69 44.55
C LYS A 375 20.45 -15.87 44.46
N PHE A 376 20.63 -16.44 43.25
CA PHE A 376 21.56 -17.51 43.01
C PHE A 376 23.02 -17.04 43.23
N GLU A 377 23.38 -15.89 42.68
CA GLU A 377 24.72 -15.31 42.86
C GLU A 377 24.99 -14.95 44.32
N LEU A 378 23.99 -14.41 45.00
CA LEU A 378 24.07 -14.14 46.46
C LEU A 378 24.26 -15.43 47.26
N ALA A 379 23.53 -16.49 46.93
CA ALA A 379 23.68 -17.79 47.62
C ALA A 379 25.09 -18.35 47.41
N LYS A 380 25.61 -18.35 46.20
CA LYS A 380 26.97 -18.77 45.90
C LYS A 380 28.01 -17.88 46.57
N ALA A 381 27.79 -16.57 46.59
CA ALA A 381 28.69 -15.64 47.30
C ALA A 381 28.70 -15.91 48.81
N ARG A 382 27.53 -16.19 49.42
CA ARG A 382 27.39 -16.55 50.83
C ARG A 382 28.08 -17.89 51.18
N ASP A 383 27.90 -18.92 50.35
CA ASP A 383 28.57 -20.23 50.51
C ASP A 383 30.09 -20.04 50.42
N ARG A 384 30.61 -19.30 49.47
CA ARG A 384 32.00 -18.99 49.35
C ARG A 384 32.52 -18.16 50.52
N GLY A 385 31.75 -17.16 50.97
CA GLY A 385 32.02 -16.34 52.12
C GLY A 385 32.09 -17.13 53.42
N HIS A 386 31.15 -18.07 53.61
CA HIS A 386 31.13 -18.99 54.73
C HIS A 386 32.45 -19.78 54.85
N VAL A 387 32.90 -20.34 53.74
CA VAL A 387 34.21 -21.05 53.71
C VAL A 387 35.36 -20.09 53.99
N LEU A 388 35.40 -18.89 53.40
CA LEU A 388 36.45 -17.89 53.58
C LEU A 388 36.52 -17.41 55.03
N VAL A 389 35.42 -17.19 55.69
CA VAL A 389 35.38 -16.87 57.14
C VAL A 389 36.11 -17.92 57.93
N GLY A 390 35.83 -19.20 57.67
CA GLY A 390 36.51 -20.33 58.34
C GLY A 390 38.05 -20.28 58.09
N LEU A 391 38.46 -20.05 56.84
CA LEU A 391 39.85 -19.97 56.46
C LEU A 391 40.56 -18.74 57.13
N ALA A 392 39.89 -17.60 57.13
CA ALA A 392 40.45 -16.38 57.76
C ALA A 392 40.61 -16.52 59.26
N VAL A 393 39.59 -17.09 59.90
CA VAL A 393 39.69 -17.43 61.36
C VAL A 393 40.83 -18.40 61.66
N ALA A 394 41.00 -19.44 60.80
CA ALA A 394 42.10 -20.40 60.97
C ALA A 394 43.48 -19.75 60.74
N VAL A 395 43.62 -18.89 59.80
CA VAL A 395 44.89 -18.17 59.54
C VAL A 395 45.20 -17.13 60.61
N ALA A 396 44.16 -16.44 61.14
CA ALA A 396 44.31 -15.53 62.26
C ALA A 396 44.75 -16.27 63.54
N ASN A 397 44.39 -17.56 63.71
CA ASN A 397 44.68 -18.38 64.88
C ASN A 397 45.58 -19.57 64.48
N ILE A 398 46.55 -19.34 63.61
CA ILE A 398 47.25 -20.43 62.87
C ILE A 398 48.06 -21.35 63.79
N ASP A 399 48.66 -20.83 64.82
CA ASP A 399 49.49 -21.63 65.78
C ASP A 399 48.66 -22.67 66.51
N GLU A 400 47.48 -22.30 66.86
CA GLU A 400 46.53 -23.15 67.59
C GLU A 400 45.92 -24.19 66.67
N VAL A 401 45.58 -23.80 65.43
CA VAL A 401 45.06 -24.68 64.35
C VAL A 401 46.13 -25.76 64.06
N ILE A 402 47.39 -25.36 63.87
CA ILE A 402 48.50 -26.31 63.65
C ILE A 402 48.70 -27.22 64.85
N HIS A 403 48.61 -26.72 66.08
CA HIS A 403 48.67 -27.57 67.23
C HIS A 403 47.58 -28.65 67.27
N ILE A 404 46.31 -28.33 67.02
CA ILE A 404 45.19 -29.24 66.94
C ILE A 404 45.46 -30.29 65.86
N ILE A 405 45.83 -29.88 64.65
CA ILE A 405 46.08 -30.78 63.52
C ILE A 405 47.22 -31.77 63.83
N ARG A 406 48.32 -31.28 64.41
CA ARG A 406 49.48 -32.13 64.76
C ARG A 406 49.25 -33.11 65.95
N SER A 407 48.34 -32.71 66.84
CA SER A 407 48.06 -33.49 68.03
C SER A 407 46.88 -34.48 67.83
N SER A 408 46.23 -34.51 66.66
CA SER A 408 45.16 -35.42 66.29
C SER A 408 45.72 -36.66 65.62
N ALA A 409 45.14 -37.81 65.88
CA ALA A 409 45.54 -39.12 65.32
C ALA A 409 45.19 -39.28 63.82
N ASP A 410 44.10 -38.64 63.39
CA ASP A 410 43.65 -38.67 62.03
C ASP A 410 42.90 -37.37 61.61
N PRO A 411 42.61 -37.19 60.36
CA PRO A 411 41.89 -36.02 59.90
C PRO A 411 40.47 -35.88 60.42
N ALA A 412 39.80 -36.99 60.80
CA ALA A 412 38.43 -36.96 61.34
C ALA A 412 38.47 -36.40 62.76
N GLU A 413 39.40 -36.82 63.62
CA GLU A 413 39.58 -36.22 64.97
C GLU A 413 40.01 -34.79 64.89
N ALA A 414 40.88 -34.41 63.99
CA ALA A 414 41.27 -33.03 63.79
C ALA A 414 40.04 -32.13 63.43
N ARG A 415 39.18 -32.62 62.58
CA ARG A 415 37.94 -31.95 62.20
C ARG A 415 36.98 -31.75 63.37
N GLU A 416 36.71 -32.80 64.17
CA GLU A 416 35.86 -32.70 65.33
C GLU A 416 36.40 -31.72 66.34
N ARG A 417 37.69 -31.70 66.59
CA ARG A 417 38.33 -30.77 67.55
C ARG A 417 38.30 -29.33 67.06
N LEU A 418 38.46 -29.07 65.77
CA LEU A 418 38.32 -27.75 65.17
C LEU A 418 36.92 -27.23 65.32
N GLN A 419 35.87 -28.09 65.17
CA GLN A 419 34.46 -27.72 65.33
C GLN A 419 34.04 -27.54 66.80
N ALA A 420 34.59 -28.33 67.70
CA ALA A 420 34.23 -28.29 69.14
C ALA A 420 34.64 -26.96 69.78
N LYS A 421 35.70 -26.33 69.28
CA LYS A 421 36.28 -25.10 69.84
C LYS A 421 35.55 -23.86 69.34
N ALA A 422 35.42 -22.83 70.22
CA ALA A 422 34.99 -21.49 69.86
C ALA A 422 36.20 -20.66 69.47
N TRP A 423 36.18 -20.09 68.23
CA TRP A 423 37.28 -19.33 67.66
C TRP A 423 36.96 -17.84 67.62
N PRO A 424 37.90 -16.96 67.99
CA PRO A 424 37.67 -15.51 67.88
C PRO A 424 37.65 -15.10 66.40
N VAL A 425 36.71 -14.27 66.01
CA VAL A 425 36.48 -13.85 64.63
C VAL A 425 37.25 -12.58 64.28
N GLY A 426 37.45 -11.67 65.25
CA GLY A 426 38.17 -10.43 65.01
C GLY A 426 37.54 -9.56 63.94
N ASP A 427 38.36 -9.02 63.04
CA ASP A 427 37.96 -8.11 61.96
C ASP A 427 36.96 -8.73 60.96
N MET A 428 36.73 -10.03 61.01
CA MET A 428 35.79 -10.73 60.12
C MET A 428 34.34 -10.72 60.58
N MET A 429 34.02 -10.13 61.76
CA MET A 429 32.70 -10.15 62.34
C MET A 429 31.67 -9.50 61.41
N ALA A 430 32.03 -8.37 60.81
CA ALA A 430 31.18 -7.67 59.80
C ALA A 430 30.81 -8.57 58.60
N LEU A 431 31.73 -9.41 58.14
CA LEU A 431 31.47 -10.34 57.03
C LEU A 431 30.55 -11.50 57.52
N VAL A 432 30.70 -12.00 58.73
CA VAL A 432 29.84 -13.03 59.34
C VAL A 432 28.41 -12.55 59.42
N GLU A 433 28.20 -11.31 59.89
CA GLU A 433 26.89 -10.65 60.00
C GLU A 433 26.26 -10.45 58.58
N LEU A 434 27.06 -10.03 57.59
CA LEU A 434 26.61 -9.78 56.22
C LEU A 434 26.22 -11.08 55.49
N ILE A 435 27.01 -12.17 55.69
CA ILE A 435 26.71 -13.50 55.14
C ILE A 435 25.40 -14.03 55.77
N ALA A 436 25.18 -13.81 57.06
CA ALA A 436 24.00 -14.26 57.82
C ALA A 436 23.68 -15.76 57.56
N ASP A 437 24.71 -16.63 57.51
CA ASP A 437 24.51 -18.05 57.25
C ASP A 437 23.98 -18.76 58.53
N PRO A 438 22.83 -19.45 58.40
CA PRO A 438 22.22 -20.14 59.54
C PRO A 438 23.09 -21.28 60.13
N ARG A 439 24.08 -21.75 59.35
CA ARG A 439 25.04 -22.77 59.79
C ARG A 439 26.11 -22.20 60.74
N THR A 440 26.28 -20.89 60.77
CA THR A 440 27.27 -20.24 61.64
C THR A 440 26.75 -20.05 63.05
N VAL A 441 27.35 -20.74 63.98
CA VAL A 441 26.95 -20.64 65.43
C VAL A 441 27.82 -19.61 66.11
N LEU A 442 27.18 -18.45 66.45
CA LEU A 442 27.77 -17.38 67.27
C LEU A 442 27.81 -17.80 68.71
N VAL A 443 28.92 -17.55 69.38
CA VAL A 443 29.13 -17.86 70.80
C VAL A 443 29.48 -16.53 71.51
N GLU A 444 29.24 -16.41 72.83
CA GLU A 444 29.53 -15.18 73.59
C GLU A 444 30.98 -14.70 73.37
N GLY A 445 31.15 -13.36 73.19
CA GLY A 445 32.48 -12.78 73.07
C GLY A 445 33.10 -12.80 71.69
N ASP A 446 32.28 -12.51 70.63
CA ASP A 446 32.71 -12.39 69.19
C ASP A 446 33.43 -13.63 68.70
N LYS A 447 32.91 -14.80 69.07
CA LYS A 447 33.45 -16.10 68.65
C LYS A 447 32.45 -16.90 67.85
N ILE A 448 32.96 -17.75 66.96
CA ILE A 448 32.16 -18.71 66.19
C ILE A 448 32.63 -20.12 66.44
N ARG A 449 31.75 -21.07 66.22
CA ARG A 449 32.12 -22.49 66.01
C ARG A 449 32.21 -22.76 64.50
N LEU A 450 33.28 -23.40 64.15
CA LEU A 450 33.49 -23.79 62.76
C LEU A 450 32.52 -24.91 62.36
N THR A 451 31.99 -24.79 61.12
CA THR A 451 31.16 -25.86 60.52
C THR A 451 32.04 -26.97 59.94
N ASP A 452 31.42 -28.08 59.58
CA ASP A 452 32.10 -29.21 58.96
C ASP A 452 32.77 -28.82 57.64
N GLU A 453 32.09 -27.99 56.79
CA GLU A 453 32.66 -27.46 55.59
C GLU A 453 33.89 -26.55 55.81
N GLN A 454 33.79 -25.69 56.80
CA GLN A 454 34.94 -24.81 57.20
C GLN A 454 36.12 -25.63 57.68
N ALA A 455 35.87 -26.60 58.53
CA ALA A 455 36.90 -27.49 59.05
C ALA A 455 37.60 -28.35 57.96
N ARG A 456 36.84 -28.87 57.00
CA ARG A 456 37.40 -29.54 55.84
C ARG A 456 38.26 -28.61 54.97
N ALA A 457 37.77 -27.37 54.70
CA ALA A 457 38.52 -26.36 53.93
C ALA A 457 39.83 -25.99 54.63
N ILE A 458 39.86 -25.89 56.00
CA ILE A 458 41.06 -25.61 56.76
C ILE A 458 42.05 -26.79 56.64
N LEU A 459 41.59 -28.02 56.76
CA LEU A 459 42.45 -29.23 56.57
C LEU A 459 43.02 -29.38 55.19
N ALA A 460 42.31 -28.85 54.15
CA ALA A 460 42.75 -28.81 52.74
C ALA A 460 43.70 -27.66 52.41
N LEU A 461 44.00 -26.74 53.39
CA LEU A 461 44.89 -25.61 53.16
C LEU A 461 46.32 -26.07 52.79
N THR A 462 46.83 -25.54 51.70
CA THR A 462 48.24 -25.72 51.32
C THR A 462 49.17 -24.83 52.13
N LEU A 463 50.38 -25.27 52.40
CA LEU A 463 51.38 -24.51 53.16
C LEU A 463 51.74 -23.14 52.53
N SER A 464 51.56 -23.02 51.19
CA SER A 464 51.74 -21.74 50.45
C SER A 464 50.72 -20.69 50.87
N ARG A 465 49.50 -21.09 51.21
CA ARG A 465 48.42 -20.17 51.65
C ARG A 465 48.58 -19.70 53.15
N LEU A 466 49.50 -20.31 53.88
CA LEU A 466 49.79 -19.93 55.24
C LEU A 466 50.87 -18.83 55.33
N THR A 467 51.48 -18.41 54.22
CA THR A 467 52.44 -17.30 54.12
C THR A 467 51.71 -15.96 54.29
N GLY A 468 52.47 -14.90 54.57
CA GLY A 468 51.97 -13.54 54.72
C GLY A 468 51.15 -13.08 53.50
N LEU A 469 51.69 -13.32 52.29
CA LEU A 469 51.00 -13.06 51.03
C LEU A 469 49.68 -13.90 50.91
N GLY A 470 49.67 -15.20 51.31
CA GLY A 470 48.45 -16.01 51.27
C GLY A 470 47.39 -15.55 52.27
N ARG A 471 47.76 -14.90 53.37
CA ARG A 471 46.83 -14.25 54.30
C ARG A 471 46.16 -13.04 53.68
N ASP A 472 46.96 -12.16 53.05
CA ASP A 472 46.49 -10.93 52.44
C ASP A 472 45.56 -11.27 51.28
N ASP A 473 45.82 -12.36 50.53
CA ASP A 473 44.92 -12.86 49.48
C ASP A 473 43.57 -13.31 50.04
N ILE A 474 43.53 -14.09 51.15
CA ILE A 474 42.27 -14.54 51.79
C ILE A 474 41.48 -13.35 52.31
N PHE A 475 42.11 -12.41 52.98
CA PHE A 475 41.42 -11.20 53.46
C PHE A 475 40.96 -10.27 52.32
N GLY A 476 41.75 -10.16 51.23
CA GLY A 476 41.37 -9.43 50.03
C GLY A 476 40.12 -10.04 49.32
N GLU A 477 40.15 -11.37 49.16
CA GLU A 477 39.00 -12.11 48.59
C GLU A 477 37.74 -11.97 49.49
N ALA A 478 37.91 -12.03 50.81
CA ALA A 478 36.80 -11.86 51.75
C ALA A 478 36.18 -10.47 51.71
N ARG A 479 36.98 -9.38 51.59
CA ARG A 479 36.47 -8.00 51.42
C ARG A 479 35.75 -7.83 50.10
N GLY A 480 36.34 -8.29 48.97
CA GLY A 480 35.72 -8.23 47.66
C GLY A 480 34.36 -8.98 47.63
N LEU A 481 34.30 -10.11 48.37
CA LEU A 481 33.07 -10.87 48.45
C LEU A 481 32.01 -10.18 49.35
N ALA A 482 32.47 -9.47 50.41
CA ALA A 482 31.56 -8.65 51.24
C ALA A 482 30.88 -7.54 50.38
N ASP A 483 31.67 -6.84 49.57
CA ASP A 483 31.17 -5.82 48.64
C ASP A 483 30.20 -6.41 47.66
N THR A 484 30.44 -7.61 47.10
CA THR A 484 29.59 -8.34 46.22
C THR A 484 28.23 -8.71 46.87
N ILE A 485 28.30 -9.28 48.09
CA ILE A 485 27.09 -9.64 48.86
C ILE A 485 26.28 -8.39 49.15
N GLN A 486 26.92 -7.30 49.60
CA GLN A 486 26.23 -6.04 49.86
C GLN A 486 25.58 -5.49 48.59
N GLY A 487 26.25 -5.57 47.46
CA GLY A 487 25.70 -5.20 46.15
C GLY A 487 24.46 -5.98 45.81
N HIS A 488 24.50 -7.32 45.94
CA HIS A 488 23.31 -8.17 45.69
C HIS A 488 22.16 -7.89 46.65
N LEU A 489 22.43 -7.66 47.93
CA LEU A 489 21.40 -7.27 48.90
C LEU A 489 20.76 -5.93 48.59
N THR A 490 21.57 -4.95 48.12
CA THR A 490 21.09 -3.65 47.68
C THR A 490 20.16 -3.79 46.48
N ILE A 491 20.52 -4.64 45.52
CA ILE A 491 19.65 -4.91 44.34
C ILE A 491 18.32 -5.51 44.78
N LEU A 492 18.33 -6.48 45.70
CA LEU A 492 17.11 -7.16 46.17
C LEU A 492 16.29 -6.32 47.16
N SER A 493 16.86 -5.28 47.77
CA SER A 493 16.14 -4.44 48.76
C SER A 493 15.09 -3.51 48.14
N ASP A 494 15.25 -3.13 46.85
CA ASP A 494 14.35 -2.22 46.18
C ASP A 494 14.11 -2.69 44.76
N ARG A 495 12.83 -2.79 44.35
CA ARG A 495 12.43 -3.11 42.98
C ARG A 495 13.01 -2.16 41.96
N ALA A 496 13.18 -0.86 42.29
CA ALA A 496 13.75 0.13 41.39
C ALA A 496 15.16 -0.26 40.91
N ASN A 497 15.97 -0.90 41.80
CA ASN A 497 17.30 -1.38 41.43
C ASN A 497 17.24 -2.54 40.42
N VAL A 498 16.26 -3.44 40.56
CA VAL A 498 16.03 -4.53 39.60
C VAL A 498 15.60 -3.97 38.25
N LEU A 499 14.68 -2.99 38.21
CA LEU A 499 14.21 -2.35 36.98
C LEU A 499 15.37 -1.58 36.29
N ALA A 500 16.27 -0.96 37.05
CA ALA A 500 17.47 -0.30 36.48
C ALA A 500 18.38 -1.29 35.74
N ILE A 501 18.58 -2.51 36.29
CA ILE A 501 19.34 -3.57 35.64
C ILE A 501 18.65 -4.03 34.35
N ILE A 502 17.33 -4.22 34.38
CA ILE A 502 16.57 -4.62 33.19
C ILE A 502 16.70 -3.55 32.11
N ARG A 503 16.61 -2.27 32.48
CA ARG A 503 16.79 -1.14 31.56
C ARG A 503 18.17 -1.15 30.90
N GLU A 504 19.22 -1.39 31.69
CA GLU A 504 20.59 -1.48 31.18
C GLU A 504 20.75 -2.68 30.24
N ASP A 505 20.27 -3.88 30.63
CA ASP A 505 20.28 -5.08 29.81
C ASP A 505 19.60 -4.84 28.46
N LEU A 506 18.44 -4.16 28.45
CA LEU A 506 17.68 -3.85 27.22
C LEU A 506 18.44 -2.86 26.32
N LEU A 507 19.06 -1.84 26.88
CA LEU A 507 19.85 -0.87 26.12
C LEU A 507 21.09 -1.54 25.50
N LEU A 508 21.75 -2.45 26.20
CA LEU A 508 22.86 -3.25 25.66
C LEU A 508 22.39 -4.14 24.50
N VAL A 509 21.22 -4.78 24.62
CA VAL A 509 20.62 -5.56 23.55
C VAL A 509 20.33 -4.69 22.32
N LYS A 510 19.82 -3.47 22.52
CA LYS A 510 19.60 -2.51 21.45
C LYS A 510 20.89 -2.15 20.74
N ASP A 511 21.93 -1.80 21.50
CA ASP A 511 23.23 -1.42 20.95
C ASP A 511 23.88 -2.55 20.13
N GLN A 512 23.72 -3.80 20.57
CA GLN A 512 24.31 -4.95 19.90
C GLN A 512 23.56 -5.41 18.66
N PHE A 513 22.24 -5.34 18.64
CA PHE A 513 21.40 -6.03 17.64
C PHE A 513 20.45 -5.14 16.85
N ALA A 514 20.23 -3.88 17.23
CA ALA A 514 19.29 -3.03 16.53
C ALA A 514 19.80 -2.68 15.13
N VAL A 515 18.90 -2.77 14.17
CA VAL A 515 19.09 -2.37 12.77
C VAL A 515 18.01 -1.36 12.38
N PRO A 516 18.26 -0.48 11.40
CA PRO A 516 17.23 0.40 10.89
C PRO A 516 16.02 -0.39 10.39
N ARG A 517 14.83 0.23 10.49
CA ARG A 517 13.58 -0.34 9.94
C ARG A 517 13.73 -0.64 8.45
N ARG A 518 13.30 -1.82 8.03
CA ARG A 518 13.33 -2.29 6.64
C ARG A 518 12.02 -2.01 5.92
N THR A 519 10.88 -2.25 6.60
CA THR A 519 9.55 -2.06 6.04
C THR A 519 9.09 -0.62 6.18
N LEU A 520 8.75 0.03 5.07
CA LEU A 520 8.18 1.37 5.06
C LEU A 520 6.70 1.33 5.50
N ILE A 521 6.21 2.41 6.09
CA ILE A 521 4.79 2.58 6.41
C ILE A 521 4.28 3.77 5.61
N GLY A 522 3.48 3.48 4.58
CA GLY A 522 2.89 4.48 3.69
C GLY A 522 1.73 5.22 4.33
N GLU A 523 1.43 6.41 3.81
CA GLU A 523 0.29 7.23 4.27
C GLU A 523 -0.99 6.92 3.48
N GLY A 524 -0.89 6.28 2.30
CA GLY A 524 -2.00 5.95 1.42
C GLY A 524 -2.77 4.71 1.84
N ASP A 525 -4.08 4.74 1.62
CA ASP A 525 -4.92 3.56 1.80
C ASP A 525 -4.66 2.51 0.70
N ALA A 526 -4.88 1.24 1.04
CA ALA A 526 -4.67 0.13 0.11
C ALA A 526 -5.79 -0.03 -0.93
N GLU A 527 -6.88 0.72 -0.79
CA GLU A 527 -8.01 0.67 -1.72
C GLU A 527 -7.65 1.37 -3.03
N MET A 528 -7.40 0.58 -4.07
CA MET A 528 -7.31 1.04 -5.45
C MET A 528 -8.70 1.18 -6.03
N GLU A 529 -9.01 2.35 -6.58
CA GLU A 529 -10.20 2.51 -7.40
C GLU A 529 -10.02 1.77 -8.74
N ASP A 530 -11.13 1.31 -9.32
CA ASP A 530 -11.09 0.65 -10.66
C ASP A 530 -10.50 1.57 -11.73
N GLU A 531 -10.54 2.87 -11.51
CA GLU A 531 -10.00 3.91 -12.38
C GLU A 531 -8.46 3.89 -12.47
N ASP A 532 -7.76 3.55 -11.36
CA ASP A 532 -6.30 3.46 -11.32
C ASP A 532 -5.73 2.33 -12.20
N LEU A 533 -6.60 1.43 -12.66
CA LEU A 533 -6.25 0.31 -13.52
C LEU A 533 -6.46 0.60 -15.01
N ILE A 534 -6.98 1.78 -15.35
CA ILE A 534 -7.35 2.16 -16.70
C ILE A 534 -6.28 3.11 -17.26
N PRO A 535 -5.67 2.78 -18.44
CA PRO A 535 -4.73 3.68 -19.08
C PRO A 535 -5.43 4.96 -19.54
N ARG A 536 -4.70 6.09 -19.48
CA ARG A 536 -5.15 7.35 -20.04
C ARG A 536 -4.97 7.32 -21.56
N GLU A 537 -6.08 7.34 -22.27
CA GLU A 537 -6.12 7.34 -23.74
C GLU A 537 -7.20 8.32 -24.23
N ASP A 538 -6.91 8.99 -25.34
CA ASP A 538 -7.88 9.84 -26.00
C ASP A 538 -8.86 8.99 -26.82
N MET A 539 -10.13 9.20 -26.54
CA MET A 539 -11.24 8.47 -27.13
C MET A 539 -12.18 9.39 -27.90
N VAL A 540 -12.71 8.90 -29.00
CA VAL A 540 -13.88 9.49 -29.66
C VAL A 540 -15.11 8.77 -29.17
N VAL A 541 -16.01 9.51 -28.53
CA VAL A 541 -17.31 9.02 -28.08
C VAL A 541 -18.35 9.36 -29.15
N THR A 542 -19.10 8.37 -29.58
CA THR A 542 -20.20 8.52 -30.57
C THR A 542 -21.50 8.16 -29.94
N VAL A 543 -22.51 9.02 -30.11
CA VAL A 543 -23.89 8.86 -29.63
C VAL A 543 -24.86 8.93 -30.80
N THR A 544 -25.87 8.06 -30.85
CA THR A 544 -26.89 8.07 -31.90
C THR A 544 -28.27 8.48 -31.37
N HIS A 545 -29.14 8.92 -32.29
CA HIS A 545 -30.52 9.26 -31.98
C HIS A 545 -31.29 8.05 -31.39
N GLY A 546 -31.00 6.85 -31.88
CA GLY A 546 -31.56 5.61 -31.34
C GLY A 546 -31.01 5.22 -29.95
N GLY A 547 -30.21 6.08 -29.33
CA GLY A 547 -29.71 5.91 -27.96
C GLY A 547 -28.57 4.88 -27.82
N TYR A 548 -27.74 4.69 -28.85
CA TYR A 548 -26.53 3.87 -28.78
C TYR A 548 -25.31 4.73 -28.52
N VAL A 549 -24.37 4.22 -27.76
CA VAL A 549 -23.10 4.87 -27.42
C VAL A 549 -21.97 3.88 -27.56
N LYS A 550 -20.81 4.40 -27.97
CA LYS A 550 -19.52 3.72 -27.99
C LYS A 550 -18.40 4.69 -27.78
N ARG A 551 -17.25 4.19 -27.34
CA ARG A 551 -15.97 4.89 -27.39
C ARG A 551 -15.00 4.15 -28.31
N VAL A 552 -14.19 4.88 -29.04
CA VAL A 552 -13.20 4.35 -29.97
C VAL A 552 -11.91 5.13 -29.76
N ALA A 553 -10.77 4.48 -29.76
CA ALA A 553 -9.48 5.18 -29.63
C ALA A 553 -9.32 6.18 -30.80
N LEU A 554 -8.85 7.39 -30.49
CA LEU A 554 -8.73 8.49 -31.47
C LEU A 554 -7.84 8.10 -32.65
N ASN A 555 -6.78 7.34 -32.41
CA ASN A 555 -5.85 6.85 -33.43
C ASN A 555 -6.48 5.88 -34.47
N ALA A 556 -7.65 5.32 -34.19
CA ALA A 556 -8.38 4.49 -35.15
C ALA A 556 -8.97 5.28 -36.33
N TYR A 557 -9.04 6.62 -36.21
CA TYR A 557 -9.53 7.53 -37.25
C TYR A 557 -8.35 8.20 -37.98
N ARG A 558 -8.17 7.87 -39.27
CA ARG A 558 -7.10 8.50 -40.09
C ARG A 558 -7.52 9.89 -40.58
N THR A 559 -6.62 10.84 -40.53
CA THR A 559 -6.80 12.19 -41.09
C THR A 559 -6.99 12.13 -42.63
N GLN A 560 -7.94 12.89 -43.19
CA GLN A 560 -8.20 13.01 -44.63
C GLN A 560 -8.28 14.47 -45.07
N HIS A 561 -7.83 14.77 -46.32
CA HIS A 561 -7.94 16.10 -46.86
C HIS A 561 -9.39 16.50 -47.14
N ARG A 562 -9.67 17.81 -47.15
CA ARG A 562 -10.98 18.36 -47.49
C ARG A 562 -11.50 17.87 -48.87
N GLY A 563 -12.82 17.69 -49.00
CA GLY A 563 -13.46 17.17 -50.22
C GLY A 563 -13.27 15.68 -50.47
N GLY A 564 -12.71 14.92 -49.51
CA GLY A 564 -12.61 13.47 -49.57
C GLY A 564 -14.00 12.81 -49.44
N LYS A 565 -14.12 11.52 -49.90
CA LYS A 565 -15.26 10.67 -49.60
C LYS A 565 -15.07 10.08 -48.21
N GLY A 566 -16.02 10.28 -47.30
CA GLY A 566 -15.98 9.73 -45.98
C GLY A 566 -15.94 8.19 -45.95
N LYS A 567 -15.57 7.61 -44.80
CA LYS A 567 -15.67 6.17 -44.52
C LYS A 567 -16.86 5.92 -43.63
N SER A 568 -17.42 4.70 -43.72
CA SER A 568 -18.52 4.28 -42.82
C SER A 568 -17.99 4.32 -41.38
N GLY A 569 -18.54 5.18 -40.56
CA GLY A 569 -18.15 5.39 -39.14
C GLY A 569 -18.96 4.53 -38.16
N MET A 570 -20.07 3.95 -38.60
CA MET A 570 -20.92 3.13 -37.74
C MET A 570 -21.92 2.32 -38.60
N THR A 571 -22.17 1.07 -38.21
CA THR A 571 -23.30 0.29 -38.78
C THR A 571 -24.57 0.73 -38.06
N MET A 572 -25.46 1.39 -38.78
CA MET A 572 -26.73 1.89 -38.29
C MET A 572 -27.89 0.99 -38.70
N LYS A 573 -28.99 1.05 -37.92
CA LYS A 573 -30.28 0.54 -38.40
C LYS A 573 -30.91 1.56 -39.34
N ASP A 574 -31.81 1.11 -40.20
CA ASP A 574 -32.67 2.01 -40.97
C ASP A 574 -33.33 3.02 -40.01
N GLU A 575 -33.18 4.31 -40.26
CA GLU A 575 -33.71 5.45 -39.51
C GLU A 575 -32.91 5.90 -38.24
N ASP A 576 -31.70 5.37 -37.92
CA ASP A 576 -30.86 5.87 -36.84
C ASP A 576 -29.82 6.86 -37.40
N ALA A 577 -29.48 7.92 -36.66
CA ALA A 577 -28.49 8.93 -37.04
C ALA A 577 -27.55 9.27 -35.85
N ILE A 578 -26.34 9.63 -36.13
CA ILE A 578 -25.40 10.12 -35.10
C ILE A 578 -25.84 11.51 -34.69
N THR A 579 -26.09 11.71 -33.38
CA THR A 579 -26.53 12.98 -32.81
C THR A 579 -25.45 13.71 -32.04
N GLY A 580 -24.37 13.01 -31.69
CA GLY A 580 -23.24 13.60 -30.96
C GLY A 580 -21.96 12.80 -31.16
N ILE A 581 -20.87 13.51 -31.31
CA ILE A 581 -19.52 12.97 -31.34
C ILE A 581 -18.60 13.96 -30.60
N PHE A 582 -17.76 13.48 -29.71
CA PHE A 582 -16.80 14.31 -28.99
C PHE A 582 -15.56 13.50 -28.61
N SER A 583 -14.46 14.22 -28.37
CA SER A 583 -13.25 13.60 -27.83
C SER A 583 -13.21 13.77 -26.31
N ALA A 584 -12.71 12.75 -25.62
CA ALA A 584 -12.53 12.75 -24.18
C ALA A 584 -11.48 11.72 -23.78
N SER A 585 -10.68 12.03 -22.75
CA SER A 585 -9.79 11.02 -22.14
C SER A 585 -10.64 9.90 -21.49
N THR A 586 -10.08 8.71 -21.36
CA THR A 586 -10.71 7.59 -20.62
C THR A 586 -11.19 8.02 -19.22
N HIS A 587 -10.48 8.93 -18.56
CA HIS A 587 -10.75 9.39 -17.19
C HIS A 587 -11.74 10.56 -17.10
N THR A 588 -12.07 11.17 -18.23
CA THR A 588 -12.98 12.32 -18.28
C THR A 588 -14.37 11.92 -17.77
N PRO A 589 -14.93 12.60 -16.74
CA PRO A 589 -16.33 12.43 -16.36
C PRO A 589 -17.24 13.05 -17.41
N VAL A 590 -18.33 12.38 -17.72
CA VAL A 590 -19.31 12.79 -18.74
C VAL A 590 -20.69 12.86 -18.14
N LEU A 591 -21.37 13.98 -18.34
CA LEU A 591 -22.79 14.14 -18.01
C LEU A 591 -23.66 13.81 -19.23
N PHE A 592 -24.70 13.06 -18.98
CA PHE A 592 -25.71 12.67 -19.98
C PHE A 592 -27.05 13.28 -19.56
N PHE A 593 -27.64 14.10 -20.43
CA PHE A 593 -28.89 14.78 -20.17
C PHE A 593 -30.04 14.08 -20.93
N ALA A 594 -31.00 13.58 -20.16
CA ALA A 594 -32.16 12.87 -20.72
C ALA A 594 -33.33 13.78 -21.07
N THR A 595 -34.24 13.31 -21.90
CA THR A 595 -35.47 14.01 -22.32
C THR A 595 -36.34 14.47 -21.16
N ASN A 596 -36.34 13.74 -20.07
CA ASN A 596 -37.08 14.09 -18.84
C ASN A 596 -36.36 15.16 -17.99
N GLY A 597 -35.27 15.78 -18.48
CA GLY A 597 -34.50 16.81 -17.76
C GLY A 597 -33.61 16.27 -16.64
N LYS A 598 -33.38 14.96 -16.54
CA LYS A 598 -32.42 14.34 -15.63
C LYS A 598 -31.02 14.31 -16.23
N ALA A 599 -30.01 14.49 -15.38
CA ALA A 599 -28.60 14.28 -15.71
C ALA A 599 -28.07 13.01 -15.05
N TYR A 600 -27.25 12.25 -15.78
CA TYR A 600 -26.51 11.09 -15.29
C TYR A 600 -25.02 11.32 -15.47
N LYS A 601 -24.17 10.80 -14.58
CA LYS A 601 -22.69 10.97 -14.63
C LYS A 601 -22.04 9.60 -14.77
N LEU A 602 -21.17 9.44 -15.78
CA LEU A 602 -20.29 8.28 -15.95
C LEU A 602 -18.89 8.75 -16.35
N LYS A 603 -17.87 7.99 -15.99
CA LYS A 603 -16.51 8.14 -16.54
C LYS A 603 -16.46 7.54 -17.97
N THR A 604 -15.67 8.14 -18.87
CA THR A 604 -15.55 7.70 -20.26
C THR A 604 -15.13 6.23 -20.38
N TRP A 605 -14.24 5.75 -19.50
CA TRP A 605 -13.81 4.34 -19.53
C TRP A 605 -14.93 3.33 -19.25
N ARG A 606 -16.03 3.73 -18.64
CA ARG A 606 -17.23 2.89 -18.44
C ARG A 606 -18.11 2.74 -19.67
N LEU A 607 -17.87 3.57 -20.69
CA LEU A 607 -18.58 3.44 -21.95
C LEU A 607 -18.04 2.23 -22.74
N PRO A 608 -18.86 1.55 -23.55
CA PRO A 608 -18.45 0.36 -24.31
C PRO A 608 -17.35 0.71 -25.32
N LEU A 609 -16.24 -0.01 -25.26
CA LEU A 609 -15.19 0.05 -26.26
C LEU A 609 -15.68 -0.59 -27.55
N GLY A 610 -15.46 0.05 -28.68
CA GLY A 610 -15.83 -0.44 -30.00
C GLY A 610 -14.78 -0.14 -31.06
N ASN A 611 -14.95 -0.64 -32.25
CA ASN A 611 -14.23 -0.19 -33.44
C ASN A 611 -15.05 0.87 -34.19
N PRO A 612 -14.47 1.62 -35.14
CA PRO A 612 -15.20 2.65 -35.89
C PRO A 612 -16.50 2.17 -36.52
N GLN A 613 -16.60 0.93 -36.98
CA GLN A 613 -17.76 0.37 -37.65
C GLN A 613 -18.78 -0.28 -36.68
N SER A 614 -18.43 -0.53 -35.41
CA SER A 614 -19.35 -1.17 -34.44
C SER A 614 -20.53 -0.26 -34.08
N ARG A 615 -21.66 -0.84 -33.74
CA ARG A 615 -22.91 -0.14 -33.36
C ARG A 615 -22.84 0.45 -31.94
N GLY A 616 -22.01 -0.05 -31.05
CA GLY A 616 -22.03 0.30 -29.64
C GLY A 616 -23.14 -0.42 -28.84
N LYS A 617 -23.44 0.12 -27.64
CA LYS A 617 -24.50 -0.42 -26.74
C LYS A 617 -25.53 0.66 -26.46
N ALA A 618 -26.80 0.24 -26.26
CA ALA A 618 -27.87 1.16 -25.90
C ALA A 618 -27.69 1.74 -24.49
N PHE A 619 -28.01 3.02 -24.29
CA PHE A 619 -27.93 3.71 -23.01
C PHE A 619 -28.74 3.04 -21.90
N VAL A 620 -29.87 2.42 -22.22
CA VAL A 620 -30.71 1.69 -21.25
C VAL A 620 -29.98 0.52 -20.58
N ASN A 621 -28.89 0.03 -21.18
CA ASN A 621 -28.01 -1.00 -20.59
C ASN A 621 -26.90 -0.41 -19.70
N LEU A 622 -26.68 0.90 -19.74
CA LEU A 622 -25.60 1.60 -19.03
C LEU A 622 -26.14 2.52 -17.94
N LEU A 623 -27.29 3.18 -18.22
CA LEU A 623 -27.92 4.17 -17.36
C LEU A 623 -29.34 3.71 -17.02
N PRO A 624 -29.85 3.99 -15.81
CA PRO A 624 -31.22 3.67 -15.42
C PRO A 624 -32.21 4.69 -16.01
N ILE A 625 -32.33 4.72 -17.35
CA ILE A 625 -33.23 5.60 -18.09
C ILE A 625 -34.63 4.99 -18.09
N GLU A 626 -35.66 5.81 -17.87
CA GLU A 626 -37.03 5.37 -17.86
C GLU A 626 -37.52 4.98 -19.29
N PRO A 627 -38.41 4.01 -19.43
CA PRO A 627 -38.96 3.64 -20.74
C PRO A 627 -39.60 4.84 -21.42
N GLY A 628 -39.20 5.15 -22.64
CA GLY A 628 -39.69 6.29 -23.43
C GLY A 628 -38.77 7.52 -23.38
N ASP A 629 -37.80 7.58 -22.47
CA ASP A 629 -36.80 8.64 -22.43
C ASP A 629 -35.57 8.29 -23.29
N SER A 630 -34.90 9.33 -23.81
CA SER A 630 -33.66 9.23 -24.58
C SER A 630 -32.62 10.24 -24.06
N ILE A 631 -31.35 10.02 -24.37
CA ILE A 631 -30.31 11.00 -24.11
C ILE A 631 -30.30 12.05 -25.21
N MET A 632 -30.47 13.31 -24.83
CA MET A 632 -30.56 14.45 -25.74
C MET A 632 -29.22 15.19 -25.88
N ASN A 633 -28.46 15.27 -24.83
CA ASN A 633 -27.19 15.99 -24.84
C ASN A 633 -26.15 15.29 -23.95
N VAL A 634 -24.89 15.43 -24.32
CA VAL A 634 -23.77 14.79 -23.63
C VAL A 634 -22.67 15.83 -23.46
N LEU A 635 -22.17 15.98 -22.23
CA LEU A 635 -21.18 17.00 -21.87
C LEU A 635 -19.97 16.35 -21.18
N PRO A 636 -18.81 16.35 -21.82
CA PRO A 636 -17.55 16.01 -21.12
C PRO A 636 -17.20 17.14 -20.12
N LEU A 637 -16.72 16.75 -18.93
CA LEU A 637 -16.41 17.66 -17.81
C LEU A 637 -14.91 17.75 -17.57
N PRO A 638 -14.41 18.83 -16.93
CA PRO A 638 -13.03 18.85 -16.40
C PRO A 638 -12.80 17.68 -15.44
N GLU A 639 -11.63 17.04 -15.54
CA GLU A 639 -11.31 15.87 -14.71
C GLU A 639 -11.18 16.21 -13.22
N ASN A 640 -10.69 17.40 -12.88
CA ASN A 640 -10.52 17.84 -11.50
C ASN A 640 -11.83 18.41 -10.92
N GLU A 641 -12.53 17.59 -10.15
CA GLU A 641 -13.83 17.98 -9.54
C GLU A 641 -13.70 19.12 -8.51
N SER A 642 -12.53 19.33 -7.88
CA SER A 642 -12.33 20.40 -6.90
C SER A 642 -12.36 21.81 -7.52
N GLU A 643 -12.19 21.92 -8.84
CA GLU A 643 -12.21 23.16 -9.57
C GLU A 643 -13.61 23.56 -10.06
N TRP A 644 -14.60 22.67 -9.95
CA TRP A 644 -15.94 22.89 -10.50
C TRP A 644 -16.70 24.06 -9.86
N ASP A 645 -16.36 24.49 -8.67
CA ASP A 645 -16.91 25.72 -8.04
C ASP A 645 -16.56 27.00 -8.80
N ASN A 646 -15.48 26.96 -9.59
CA ASN A 646 -15.02 28.09 -10.37
C ASN A 646 -15.78 28.24 -11.69
N TYR A 647 -16.51 27.21 -12.10
CA TYR A 647 -17.20 27.16 -13.38
C TYR A 647 -18.72 27.19 -13.22
N ASP A 648 -19.38 27.80 -14.22
CA ASP A 648 -20.83 27.73 -14.39
C ASP A 648 -21.17 26.79 -15.55
N ILE A 649 -22.36 26.23 -15.53
CA ILE A 649 -22.91 25.44 -16.62
C ILE A 649 -24.07 26.19 -17.23
N MET A 650 -24.03 26.43 -18.56
CA MET A 650 -25.05 27.09 -19.35
C MET A 650 -25.85 26.04 -20.13
N PHE A 651 -27.16 26.19 -20.09
CA PHE A 651 -28.09 25.38 -20.86
C PHE A 651 -28.79 26.26 -21.89
N ALA A 652 -29.02 25.73 -23.09
CA ALA A 652 -29.84 26.35 -24.11
C ALA A 652 -30.88 25.35 -24.64
N THR A 653 -32.11 25.82 -24.89
CA THR A 653 -33.17 25.02 -25.44
C THR A 653 -33.44 25.36 -26.92
N LYS A 654 -34.11 24.45 -27.60
CA LYS A 654 -34.55 24.61 -29.00
C LYS A 654 -35.38 25.86 -29.20
N SER A 655 -36.24 26.20 -28.24
CA SER A 655 -37.08 27.40 -28.23
C SER A 655 -36.31 28.71 -28.01
N GLY A 656 -34.99 28.62 -27.70
CA GLY A 656 -34.12 29.77 -27.53
C GLY A 656 -34.06 30.31 -26.08
N ASP A 657 -34.52 29.58 -25.10
CA ASP A 657 -34.35 29.89 -23.69
C ASP A 657 -32.99 29.37 -23.20
N VAL A 658 -32.41 30.12 -22.22
CA VAL A 658 -31.10 29.84 -21.63
C VAL A 658 -31.17 29.88 -20.11
N ARG A 659 -30.28 29.08 -19.48
CA ARG A 659 -30.18 28.95 -18.04
C ARG A 659 -28.75 28.75 -17.58
N ARG A 660 -28.34 29.37 -16.46
CA ARG A 660 -27.00 29.20 -15.87
C ARG A 660 -27.07 28.69 -14.44
N ASN A 661 -26.30 27.65 -14.13
CA ASN A 661 -26.12 27.09 -12.79
C ASN A 661 -24.63 26.95 -12.46
N LYS A 662 -24.27 26.69 -11.20
CA LYS A 662 -22.91 26.28 -10.84
C LYS A 662 -22.62 24.85 -11.32
N LEU A 663 -21.40 24.59 -11.84
CA LEU A 663 -21.01 23.26 -12.27
C LEU A 663 -20.92 22.30 -11.09
N SER A 664 -20.48 22.76 -9.90
CA SER A 664 -20.44 22.01 -8.65
C SER A 664 -21.83 21.47 -8.21
N ASP A 665 -22.92 22.05 -8.69
CA ASP A 665 -24.28 21.47 -8.51
C ASP A 665 -24.37 20.04 -9.06
N PHE A 666 -23.47 19.62 -9.96
CA PHE A 666 -23.42 18.31 -10.61
C PHE A 666 -22.26 17.43 -10.13
N ALA A 667 -21.52 17.83 -9.11
CA ALA A 667 -20.43 17.01 -8.53
C ALA A 667 -20.98 15.67 -8.03
N THR A 668 -22.12 15.71 -7.32
CA THR A 668 -22.78 14.50 -6.83
C THR A 668 -24.03 14.23 -7.64
N VAL A 669 -23.98 13.24 -8.53
CA VAL A 669 -25.10 12.71 -9.27
C VAL A 669 -25.34 11.27 -8.85
N ASN A 670 -26.49 11.01 -8.24
CA ASN A 670 -26.85 9.67 -7.79
C ASN A 670 -27.06 8.73 -8.99
N ARG A 671 -26.94 7.42 -8.77
CA ARG A 671 -27.14 6.41 -9.81
C ARG A 671 -28.53 6.51 -10.50
N ALA A 672 -29.55 6.97 -9.77
CA ALA A 672 -30.91 7.19 -10.30
C ALA A 672 -31.06 8.48 -11.15
N GLY A 673 -29.98 9.22 -11.34
CA GLY A 673 -29.98 10.53 -12.01
C GLY A 673 -30.30 11.69 -11.08
N LYS A 674 -30.09 12.93 -11.58
CA LYS A 674 -30.33 14.19 -10.88
C LYS A 674 -31.05 15.17 -11.82
N ILE A 675 -32.10 15.82 -11.36
CA ILE A 675 -32.81 16.84 -12.16
C ILE A 675 -31.87 17.98 -12.52
N ALA A 676 -31.67 18.26 -13.81
CA ALA A 676 -30.83 19.32 -14.35
C ALA A 676 -31.64 20.61 -14.60
N MET A 677 -32.71 20.55 -15.34
CA MET A 677 -33.69 21.64 -15.54
C MET A 677 -35.09 21.12 -15.88
N LYS A 678 -36.10 21.95 -15.67
CA LYS A 678 -37.43 21.71 -16.12
C LYS A 678 -37.58 22.15 -17.58
N LEU A 679 -38.08 21.31 -18.44
CA LEU A 679 -38.41 21.61 -19.86
C LEU A 679 -39.90 21.80 -20.05
N GLU A 680 -40.29 22.64 -21.02
CA GLU A 680 -41.67 22.78 -21.44
C GLU A 680 -42.04 21.66 -22.42
N ASP A 681 -43.34 21.36 -22.54
CA ASP A 681 -43.81 20.31 -23.44
C ASP A 681 -43.44 20.62 -24.92
N GLY A 682 -42.72 19.69 -25.54
CA GLY A 682 -42.25 19.81 -26.91
C GLY A 682 -40.94 20.57 -27.10
N ASP A 683 -40.36 21.12 -26.03
CA ASP A 683 -39.02 21.73 -26.05
C ASP A 683 -37.92 20.66 -25.72
N ARG A 684 -36.67 20.93 -26.07
CA ARG A 684 -35.50 20.07 -25.79
C ARG A 684 -34.28 20.93 -25.58
N MET A 685 -33.34 20.39 -24.82
CA MET A 685 -32.02 21.00 -24.72
C MET A 685 -31.28 20.81 -26.06
N VAL A 686 -30.62 21.86 -26.56
CA VAL A 686 -29.79 21.81 -27.77
C VAL A 686 -28.33 22.13 -27.49
N GLY A 687 -28.02 22.74 -26.33
CA GLY A 687 -26.66 23.07 -25.94
C GLY A 687 -26.51 23.03 -24.43
N VAL A 688 -25.45 22.41 -23.99
CA VAL A 688 -24.97 22.46 -22.60
C VAL A 688 -23.46 22.68 -22.67
N ALA A 689 -22.98 23.71 -21.98
CA ALA A 689 -21.57 24.06 -21.99
C ALA A 689 -21.13 24.64 -20.64
N ILE A 690 -19.85 24.40 -20.31
CA ILE A 690 -19.19 25.04 -19.18
C ILE A 690 -18.80 26.47 -19.60
N CYS A 691 -19.01 27.44 -18.72
CA CYS A 691 -18.65 28.83 -18.96
C CYS A 691 -18.25 29.54 -17.65
N ASN A 692 -17.57 30.66 -17.82
CA ASN A 692 -17.33 31.64 -16.75
C ASN A 692 -18.25 32.85 -16.90
N ALA A 693 -18.39 33.66 -15.86
CA ALA A 693 -19.24 34.84 -15.86
C ALA A 693 -18.82 35.88 -16.92
N ASP A 694 -17.54 35.92 -17.26
CA ASP A 694 -16.97 36.90 -18.23
C ASP A 694 -17.06 36.42 -19.68
N ASP A 695 -17.38 35.14 -19.91
CA ASP A 695 -17.49 34.60 -21.26
C ASP A 695 -18.72 35.16 -21.98
N ASP A 696 -18.69 35.08 -23.31
CA ASP A 696 -19.81 35.37 -24.15
C ASP A 696 -20.48 34.06 -24.65
N ILE A 697 -21.80 34.08 -24.69
CA ILE A 697 -22.62 33.01 -25.23
C ILE A 697 -23.04 33.35 -26.63
N LEU A 698 -22.78 32.46 -27.57
CA LEU A 698 -23.24 32.55 -28.97
C LEU A 698 -24.30 31.47 -29.21
N LEU A 699 -25.53 31.89 -29.49
CA LEU A 699 -26.59 31.03 -29.95
C LEU A 699 -26.69 31.12 -31.47
N THR A 700 -26.74 29.98 -32.17
CA THR A 700 -26.92 29.95 -33.62
C THR A 700 -28.18 29.15 -33.97
N THR A 701 -28.93 29.66 -34.94
CA THR A 701 -30.19 29.07 -35.37
C THR A 701 -30.05 28.31 -36.69
N LYS A 702 -30.99 27.44 -36.94
CA LYS A 702 -31.07 26.58 -38.14
C LYS A 702 -31.17 27.39 -39.45
N LEU A 703 -31.82 28.55 -39.41
CA LEU A 703 -31.95 29.45 -40.53
C LEU A 703 -30.80 30.49 -40.61
N GLY A 704 -29.65 30.18 -39.98
CA GLY A 704 -28.41 30.95 -40.14
C GLY A 704 -28.37 32.26 -39.38
N ARG A 705 -29.16 32.47 -38.31
CA ARG A 705 -29.08 33.62 -37.43
C ARG A 705 -28.20 33.28 -36.24
N ALA A 706 -27.54 34.28 -35.66
CA ALA A 706 -26.78 34.13 -34.42
C ALA A 706 -26.90 35.34 -33.51
N ILE A 707 -26.93 35.16 -32.19
CA ILE A 707 -26.88 36.21 -31.20
C ILE A 707 -25.74 35.95 -30.21
N ARG A 708 -24.96 37.01 -29.91
CA ARG A 708 -23.88 36.98 -28.93
C ARG A 708 -24.21 37.90 -27.74
N PHE A 709 -24.20 37.38 -26.54
CA PHE A 709 -24.44 38.12 -25.30
C PHE A 709 -23.54 37.61 -24.18
N LYS A 710 -23.35 38.42 -23.11
CA LYS A 710 -22.50 38.06 -21.96
C LYS A 710 -23.16 36.94 -21.13
N ALA A 711 -22.40 35.95 -20.69
CA ALA A 711 -22.91 34.91 -19.81
C ALA A 711 -23.54 35.47 -18.52
N ASP A 712 -22.97 36.55 -17.99
CA ASP A 712 -23.48 37.23 -16.80
C ASP A 712 -24.86 37.96 -17.00
N ASP A 713 -25.29 38.19 -18.24
CA ASP A 713 -26.66 38.64 -18.54
C ASP A 713 -27.70 37.55 -18.14
N VAL A 714 -27.26 36.33 -17.93
CA VAL A 714 -28.09 35.24 -17.39
C VAL A 714 -27.72 35.01 -15.94
N ARG A 715 -28.66 35.32 -15.03
CA ARG A 715 -28.42 35.09 -13.59
C ARG A 715 -28.10 33.62 -13.27
N VAL A 716 -27.27 33.34 -12.25
CA VAL A 716 -27.08 32.00 -11.71
C VAL A 716 -28.34 31.58 -10.95
N PHE A 717 -28.94 30.47 -11.36
CA PHE A 717 -30.11 29.91 -10.69
C PHE A 717 -29.68 29.02 -9.53
N LYS A 718 -30.25 29.21 -8.34
CA LYS A 718 -29.95 28.39 -7.15
C LYS A 718 -30.70 27.05 -7.16
N GLY A 719 -31.81 26.95 -7.85
CA GLY A 719 -32.57 25.69 -7.97
C GLY A 719 -32.51 25.16 -9.40
N ARG A 720 -33.00 23.98 -9.64
CA ARG A 720 -32.97 23.29 -10.94
C ARG A 720 -34.33 23.14 -11.60
N ASP A 721 -35.40 23.66 -10.98
CA ASP A 721 -36.80 23.41 -11.33
C ASP A 721 -37.41 24.49 -12.21
N SER A 722 -36.64 25.44 -12.79
CA SER A 722 -37.17 26.48 -13.69
C SER A 722 -36.72 26.29 -15.13
N THR A 723 -37.47 26.87 -16.06
CA THR A 723 -37.26 26.79 -17.52
C THR A 723 -36.17 27.74 -18.04
N GLY A 724 -35.75 28.74 -17.28
CA GLY A 724 -34.70 29.72 -17.66
C GLY A 724 -35.24 31.07 -18.09
N VAL A 725 -34.51 31.78 -18.94
CA VAL A 725 -34.81 33.09 -19.49
C VAL A 725 -34.51 33.12 -20.98
N ARG A 726 -35.21 33.98 -21.75
CA ARG A 726 -35.06 34.10 -23.21
C ARG A 726 -33.64 34.53 -23.61
N GLY A 727 -32.96 33.74 -24.43
CA GLY A 727 -31.65 34.01 -25.02
C GLY A 727 -31.76 34.68 -26.39
N ILE A 728 -32.58 34.15 -27.30
CA ILE A 728 -32.83 34.69 -28.63
C ILE A 728 -34.34 34.69 -28.96
N ARG A 729 -34.77 35.66 -29.78
CA ARG A 729 -36.13 35.70 -30.33
C ARG A 729 -36.17 35.06 -31.70
N LEU A 730 -36.74 33.90 -31.79
CA LEU A 730 -36.91 33.16 -33.04
C LEU A 730 -38.02 33.72 -33.91
N GLN A 731 -37.94 33.54 -35.23
CA GLN A 731 -38.95 33.94 -36.23
C GLN A 731 -39.46 32.71 -36.99
N GLY A 732 -40.79 32.61 -37.15
CA GLY A 732 -41.41 31.51 -37.89
C GLY A 732 -41.04 30.16 -37.29
N ASP A 733 -40.60 29.22 -38.15
CA ASP A 733 -40.24 27.85 -37.80
C ASP A 733 -38.72 27.68 -37.47
N ASP A 734 -38.01 28.82 -37.15
CA ASP A 734 -36.62 28.75 -36.79
C ASP A 734 -36.40 28.11 -35.41
N GLU A 735 -35.31 27.45 -35.23
CA GLU A 735 -34.92 26.79 -33.97
C GLU A 735 -33.44 27.00 -33.68
N VAL A 736 -33.08 27.09 -32.41
CA VAL A 736 -31.68 27.08 -32.01
C VAL A 736 -31.11 25.69 -32.26
N ILE A 737 -29.97 25.64 -32.94
CA ILE A 737 -29.25 24.36 -33.24
C ILE A 737 -27.97 24.20 -32.45
N SER A 738 -27.34 25.27 -32.01
CA SER A 738 -26.10 25.22 -31.22
C SER A 738 -25.94 26.40 -30.27
N MET A 739 -25.24 26.15 -29.20
CA MET A 739 -24.75 27.12 -28.25
C MET A 739 -23.22 26.97 -28.13
N ALA A 740 -22.50 28.07 -28.26
CA ALA A 740 -21.07 28.11 -28.07
C ALA A 740 -20.67 29.12 -26.99
N VAL A 741 -19.58 28.85 -26.31
CA VAL A 741 -18.97 29.75 -25.32
C VAL A 741 -17.74 30.38 -25.96
N LEU A 742 -17.63 31.68 -25.90
CA LEU A 742 -16.53 32.48 -26.45
C LEU A 742 -15.80 33.18 -25.32
N GLY A 743 -14.48 33.10 -25.31
CA GLY A 743 -13.65 33.87 -24.38
C GLY A 743 -13.83 35.36 -24.53
N ARG A 744 -13.84 36.10 -23.43
CA ARG A 744 -13.95 37.59 -23.44
C ARG A 744 -12.72 38.20 -24.06
N VAL A 745 -12.92 39.10 -25.00
CA VAL A 745 -11.92 40.05 -25.50
C VAL A 745 -12.34 41.45 -25.19
N ASP A 746 -11.48 42.21 -24.50
CA ASP A 746 -11.73 43.61 -24.16
C ASP A 746 -11.30 44.50 -25.31
N ALA A 747 -12.21 44.75 -26.26
CA ALA A 747 -12.01 45.59 -27.41
C ALA A 747 -13.28 46.31 -27.77
N SER A 748 -13.16 47.58 -28.18
CA SER A 748 -14.32 48.38 -28.61
C SER A 748 -14.85 47.86 -29.97
N PRO A 749 -16.08 48.19 -30.35
CA PRO A 749 -16.65 47.86 -31.66
C PRO A 749 -15.78 48.37 -32.80
N GLU A 750 -15.26 49.60 -32.66
CA GLU A 750 -14.39 50.26 -33.65
C GLU A 750 -13.04 49.54 -33.79
N GLU A 751 -12.41 49.13 -32.67
CA GLU A 751 -11.15 48.34 -32.69
C GLU A 751 -11.36 47.01 -33.37
N ARG A 752 -12.44 46.31 -33.09
CA ARG A 752 -12.75 45.00 -33.74
C ARG A 752 -12.95 45.14 -35.26
N ALA A 753 -13.73 46.17 -35.68
CA ALA A 753 -13.95 46.42 -37.09
C ALA A 753 -12.64 46.78 -37.85
N ALA A 754 -11.82 47.63 -37.25
CA ALA A 754 -10.51 47.99 -37.80
C ALA A 754 -9.55 46.80 -37.88
N TYR A 755 -9.53 45.95 -36.83
CA TYR A 755 -8.71 44.72 -36.82
C TYR A 755 -9.17 43.75 -37.89
N VAL A 756 -10.49 43.43 -38.00
CA VAL A 756 -11.02 42.52 -39.02
C VAL A 756 -10.68 42.98 -40.45
N LYS A 757 -10.80 44.30 -40.74
CA LYS A 757 -10.44 44.89 -42.00
C LYS A 757 -8.96 44.69 -42.28
N HIS A 758 -8.06 44.91 -41.32
CA HIS A 758 -6.62 44.74 -41.44
C HIS A 758 -6.26 43.26 -41.67
N ALA A 759 -6.78 42.31 -40.81
CA ALA A 759 -6.52 40.91 -40.88
C ALA A 759 -6.99 40.27 -42.21
N ASN A 760 -8.17 40.68 -42.68
CA ASN A 760 -8.68 40.22 -43.98
C ASN A 760 -7.79 40.71 -45.15
N ALA A 761 -7.28 41.96 -45.11
CA ALA A 761 -6.34 42.46 -46.09
C ALA A 761 -5.02 41.69 -46.11
N MET A 762 -4.47 41.37 -44.92
CA MET A 762 -3.28 40.51 -44.79
C MET A 762 -3.51 39.10 -45.33
N ARG A 763 -4.60 38.44 -44.96
CA ARG A 763 -4.97 37.10 -45.43
C ARG A 763 -5.11 37.05 -46.94
N LYS A 764 -5.70 38.11 -47.56
CA LYS A 764 -5.81 38.24 -49.02
C LYS A 764 -4.44 38.40 -49.68
N ALA A 765 -3.53 39.20 -49.10
CA ALA A 765 -2.18 39.40 -49.60
C ALA A 765 -1.32 38.11 -49.56
N LEU A 766 -1.51 37.28 -48.52
CA LEU A 766 -0.80 36.01 -48.36
C LEU A 766 -1.34 34.88 -49.25
N ALA A 767 -2.62 34.94 -49.67
CA ALA A 767 -3.26 33.87 -50.46
C ALA A 767 -2.89 33.91 -51.95
N GLY A 768 -2.18 34.95 -52.48
CA GLY A 768 -1.69 35.05 -53.88
C GLY A 768 -2.81 35.24 -54.92
N ALA A 769 -2.44 35.28 -56.25
CA ALA A 769 -3.31 35.61 -57.37
C ALA A 769 -4.33 34.54 -57.77
N ASP A 770 -4.38 33.41 -57.14
CA ASP A 770 -5.33 32.31 -57.45
C ASP A 770 -6.70 32.44 -56.72
N ALA A 771 -6.96 33.58 -56.09
CA ALA A 771 -8.20 33.82 -55.34
C ALA A 771 -9.22 34.64 -56.14
N ASP A 772 -9.44 34.34 -57.41
CA ASP A 772 -10.57 34.85 -58.19
C ASP A 772 -11.78 33.91 -57.98
N GLU A 773 -12.72 34.39 -57.29
CA GLU A 773 -14.18 34.34 -57.30
C GLU A 773 -14.79 34.22 -55.89
N GLU A 774 -15.63 35.23 -55.58
CA GLU A 774 -16.51 35.36 -54.44
C GLU A 774 -15.88 35.73 -53.08
N VAL A 775 -15.16 36.85 -53.03
CA VAL A 775 -15.13 37.67 -51.82
C VAL A 775 -16.40 38.49 -51.78
N ALA A 776 -17.44 37.98 -51.13
CA ALA A 776 -18.64 38.81 -50.88
C ALA A 776 -18.22 40.02 -50.02
N VAL A 777 -18.49 41.19 -50.55
CA VAL A 777 -18.36 42.47 -49.89
C VAL A 777 -19.05 42.36 -48.51
N VAL A 778 -18.33 42.65 -47.47
CA VAL A 778 -18.96 42.94 -46.15
C VAL A 778 -19.91 44.08 -46.32
N GLU A 779 -21.25 43.83 -46.45
CA GLU A 779 -22.22 44.86 -46.24
C GLU A 779 -22.11 45.25 -44.77
N ALA A 780 -21.49 46.39 -44.54
CA ALA A 780 -21.48 47.05 -43.25
C ALA A 780 -22.94 47.49 -42.97
N ASP A 781 -23.64 46.72 -42.12
CA ASP A 781 -24.96 47.10 -41.57
C ASP A 781 -24.77 48.21 -40.47
N ASP A 782 -23.75 49.02 -40.53
CA ASP A 782 -23.63 50.23 -39.68
C ASP A 782 -22.94 51.36 -40.48
N GLU A 783 -23.75 52.34 -40.86
CA GLU A 783 -23.31 53.69 -41.16
C GLU A 783 -22.64 54.28 -39.92
N ASP A 784 -21.39 54.83 -40.10
CA ASP A 784 -20.58 55.54 -39.08
C ASP A 784 -19.68 54.71 -38.14
N VAL A 785 -18.76 53.89 -38.66
CA VAL A 785 -17.57 53.50 -37.88
C VAL A 785 -16.38 54.31 -38.37
N ALA A 786 -15.92 55.28 -37.58
CA ALA A 786 -14.70 56.02 -37.80
C ALA A 786 -13.51 55.09 -37.92
N ASP A 787 -12.59 55.29 -38.92
CA ASP A 787 -11.36 54.50 -39.07
C ASP A 787 -10.47 54.66 -37.81
N ALA A 788 -10.57 53.75 -36.87
CA ALA A 788 -9.69 53.73 -35.70
C ALA A 788 -8.30 53.19 -36.15
N ALA A 789 -7.28 54.03 -36.01
CA ALA A 789 -5.91 53.59 -36.26
C ALA A 789 -5.40 52.75 -35.10
N LEU A 790 -5.23 51.44 -35.32
CA LEU A 790 -4.69 50.51 -34.33
C LEU A 790 -3.14 50.53 -34.34
N SER A 791 -2.54 50.49 -33.13
CA SER A 791 -1.08 50.29 -33.03
C SER A 791 -0.70 48.85 -33.39
N VAL A 792 0.57 48.66 -33.78
CA VAL A 792 1.09 47.28 -34.12
C VAL A 792 0.98 46.33 -32.94
N GLU A 793 1.21 46.83 -31.69
CA GLU A 793 1.07 46.06 -30.46
C GLU A 793 -0.39 45.63 -30.23
N ARG A 794 -1.34 46.55 -30.45
CA ARG A 794 -2.77 46.29 -30.30
C ARG A 794 -3.29 45.31 -31.34
N ILE A 795 -2.78 45.37 -32.57
CA ILE A 795 -3.10 44.40 -33.61
C ILE A 795 -2.58 42.99 -33.20
N ALA A 796 -1.38 42.92 -32.63
CA ALA A 796 -0.82 41.65 -32.14
C ALA A 796 -1.65 41.09 -30.96
N GLU A 797 -2.06 41.91 -29.99
CA GLU A 797 -2.93 41.51 -28.88
C GLU A 797 -4.29 40.98 -29.37
N LEU A 798 -4.91 41.68 -30.27
CA LEU A 798 -6.22 41.25 -30.81
C LEU A 798 -6.06 40.02 -31.68
N GLY A 799 -4.93 39.87 -32.38
CA GLY A 799 -4.60 38.68 -33.15
C GLY A 799 -4.41 37.46 -32.32
N ALA A 800 -3.73 37.58 -31.17
CA ALA A 800 -3.51 36.48 -30.24
C ALA A 800 -4.81 36.05 -29.54
N ALA A 801 -5.78 36.96 -29.37
CA ALA A 801 -7.09 36.70 -28.75
C ALA A 801 -8.19 36.39 -29.77
N GLU A 802 -7.89 36.37 -31.08
CA GLU A 802 -8.91 36.11 -32.12
C GLU A 802 -9.38 34.66 -32.06
N GLN A 803 -10.71 34.48 -31.97
CA GLN A 803 -11.36 33.16 -32.06
C GLN A 803 -12.08 33.05 -33.41
N PHE A 804 -12.12 31.83 -33.97
CA PHE A 804 -12.82 31.60 -35.24
C PHE A 804 -14.04 30.73 -35.01
N ILE A 805 -15.17 31.12 -35.57
CA ILE A 805 -16.42 30.38 -35.57
C ILE A 805 -16.52 29.58 -36.88
N LEU A 806 -16.51 28.27 -36.75
CA LEU A 806 -16.85 27.36 -37.83
C LEU A 806 -18.36 27.34 -37.99
N THR A 807 -18.86 27.43 -39.20
CA THR A 807 -20.27 27.18 -39.54
C THR A 807 -20.31 26.17 -40.69
N VAL A 808 -21.13 25.13 -40.54
CA VAL A 808 -21.28 24.05 -41.55
C VAL A 808 -22.74 23.87 -41.85
N THR A 809 -23.06 23.74 -43.16
CA THR A 809 -24.46 23.49 -43.64
C THR A 809 -24.76 22.01 -43.76
N GLU A 810 -26.05 21.64 -43.79
CA GLU A 810 -26.49 20.26 -44.02
C GLU A 810 -25.98 19.67 -45.37
N THR A 811 -25.56 20.50 -46.33
CA THR A 811 -25.02 20.08 -47.64
C THR A 811 -23.50 19.96 -47.66
N GLY A 812 -22.81 20.11 -46.49
CA GLY A 812 -21.36 19.96 -46.38
C GLY A 812 -20.55 21.16 -46.81
N PHE A 813 -21.16 22.34 -46.97
CA PHE A 813 -20.45 23.63 -47.10
C PHE A 813 -20.12 24.19 -45.75
N GLY A 814 -18.97 24.83 -45.65
CA GLY A 814 -18.61 25.46 -44.38
C GLY A 814 -17.50 26.49 -44.52
N LYS A 815 -17.32 27.24 -43.48
CA LYS A 815 -16.33 28.32 -43.38
C LYS A 815 -15.93 28.60 -41.95
N ARG A 816 -14.81 29.27 -41.78
CA ARG A 816 -14.41 29.95 -40.54
C ARG A 816 -14.68 31.45 -40.66
N SER A 817 -15.24 32.08 -39.65
CA SER A 817 -15.40 33.54 -39.55
C SER A 817 -14.85 34.04 -38.23
N SER A 818 -14.26 35.22 -38.22
CA SER A 818 -13.74 35.82 -36.98
C SER A 818 -14.89 36.07 -36.00
N ALA A 819 -14.68 35.72 -34.75
CA ALA A 819 -15.65 35.99 -33.67
C ALA A 819 -15.89 37.49 -33.47
N TYR A 820 -14.95 38.34 -33.92
CA TYR A 820 -15.11 39.82 -33.88
C TYR A 820 -16.20 40.33 -34.82
N GLU A 821 -16.57 39.58 -35.85
CA GLU A 821 -17.69 39.91 -36.72
C GLU A 821 -19.07 39.75 -36.08
N TYR A 822 -19.16 39.01 -34.95
CA TYR A 822 -20.40 38.85 -34.20
C TYR A 822 -20.43 39.87 -33.05
N ARG A 823 -21.16 40.99 -33.27
CA ARG A 823 -21.26 42.02 -32.23
C ARG A 823 -22.00 41.51 -31.00
N ARG A 824 -21.52 41.91 -29.80
CA ARG A 824 -22.21 41.64 -28.56
C ARG A 824 -23.49 42.48 -28.47
N THR A 825 -24.61 41.85 -28.15
CA THR A 825 -25.92 42.50 -27.93
C THR A 825 -26.50 41.99 -26.60
N GLY A 826 -27.55 42.65 -26.10
CA GLY A 826 -28.33 42.07 -25.00
C GLY A 826 -29.08 40.81 -25.45
N ARG A 827 -29.28 39.87 -24.52
CA ARG A 827 -30.05 38.63 -24.77
C ARG A 827 -31.49 38.94 -25.19
N GLY A 828 -32.15 38.02 -25.90
CA GLY A 828 -33.56 38.14 -26.32
C GLY A 828 -33.80 38.94 -27.59
N GLY A 829 -32.75 39.38 -28.32
CA GLY A 829 -32.85 40.02 -29.64
C GLY A 829 -33.08 39.02 -30.78
N GLN A 830 -33.18 39.50 -32.03
CA GLN A 830 -33.38 38.68 -33.23
C GLN A 830 -32.08 38.14 -33.83
N GLY A 831 -30.90 38.56 -33.31
CA GLY A 831 -29.59 38.14 -33.79
C GLY A 831 -29.17 38.72 -35.13
N LEU A 832 -28.01 38.28 -35.62
CA LEU A 832 -27.34 38.66 -36.88
C LEU A 832 -27.26 37.49 -37.83
N THR A 833 -27.04 37.73 -39.14
CA THR A 833 -26.74 36.66 -40.10
C THR A 833 -25.38 36.01 -39.80
N ALA A 834 -25.32 34.71 -39.57
CA ALA A 834 -24.11 33.92 -39.29
C ALA A 834 -23.56 33.20 -40.56
N HIS A 835 -24.41 32.82 -41.47
CA HIS A 835 -24.04 32.15 -42.70
C HIS A 835 -24.97 32.52 -43.87
N GLY A 836 -24.42 32.69 -45.03
CA GLY A 836 -25.18 32.95 -46.26
C GLY A 836 -25.82 31.68 -46.77
N LEU A 837 -27.08 31.47 -46.48
CA LEU A 837 -27.84 30.28 -46.94
C LEU A 837 -28.44 30.54 -48.32
N GLY A 838 -28.56 29.47 -49.11
CA GLY A 838 -29.13 29.48 -50.49
C GLY A 838 -28.22 28.82 -51.51
N GLY A 839 -28.77 28.50 -52.66
CA GLY A 839 -28.04 27.89 -53.76
C GLY A 839 -27.36 26.57 -53.41
N ARG A 840 -26.00 26.50 -53.61
CA ARG A 840 -25.21 25.30 -53.31
C ARG A 840 -25.05 25.03 -51.83
N ALA A 841 -25.06 26.09 -50.98
CA ALA A 841 -24.87 25.96 -49.54
C ALA A 841 -26.12 25.43 -48.82
N GLY A 842 -27.20 25.17 -49.51
CA GLY A 842 -28.44 24.70 -48.91
C GLY A 842 -29.19 25.76 -48.13
N THR A 843 -30.23 25.35 -47.37
CA THR A 843 -31.16 26.28 -46.69
C THR A 843 -31.03 26.24 -45.18
N ARG A 844 -30.20 25.32 -44.62
CA ARG A 844 -30.09 25.08 -43.17
C ARG A 844 -28.66 24.83 -42.72
N LEU A 845 -28.36 25.31 -41.55
CA LEU A 845 -27.13 24.96 -40.84
C LEU A 845 -27.23 23.64 -40.09
N ALA A 846 -26.10 22.90 -40.05
CA ALA A 846 -25.93 21.68 -39.26
C ALA A 846 -25.21 21.97 -37.95
N ALA A 847 -24.16 22.85 -37.96
CA ALA A 847 -23.38 23.16 -36.76
C ALA A 847 -22.75 24.56 -36.81
N ALA A 848 -22.49 25.13 -35.64
CA ALA A 848 -21.70 26.37 -35.46
C ALA A 848 -21.00 26.37 -34.09
N PHE A 849 -19.66 26.41 -34.07
CA PHE A 849 -18.87 26.43 -32.83
C PHE A 849 -17.48 27.04 -33.05
N PRO A 850 -16.76 27.46 -31.98
CA PRO A 850 -15.40 27.98 -32.10
C PRO A 850 -14.38 26.86 -32.37
N VAL A 851 -13.36 27.18 -33.18
CA VAL A 851 -12.29 26.26 -33.59
C VAL A 851 -10.94 26.96 -33.55
N GLU A 852 -9.86 26.16 -33.36
CA GLU A 852 -8.47 26.59 -33.46
C GLU A 852 -7.82 26.05 -34.76
N GLU A 853 -6.69 26.63 -35.17
CA GLU A 853 -5.99 26.27 -36.41
C GLU A 853 -5.44 24.84 -36.35
N SER A 854 -5.00 24.40 -35.15
CA SER A 854 -4.45 23.08 -34.90
C SER A 854 -5.50 21.98 -34.78
N ASP A 855 -6.79 22.33 -34.68
CA ASP A 855 -7.86 21.34 -34.52
C ASP A 855 -8.12 20.55 -35.81
N ASP A 856 -8.68 19.36 -35.59
CA ASP A 856 -9.34 18.57 -36.63
C ASP A 856 -10.86 18.63 -36.49
N LEU A 857 -11.55 18.42 -37.59
CA LEU A 857 -13.00 18.30 -37.64
C LEU A 857 -13.42 16.86 -37.93
N MET A 858 -14.38 16.37 -37.21
CA MET A 858 -15.11 15.15 -37.54
C MET A 858 -16.50 15.50 -37.99
N LEU A 859 -16.82 15.22 -39.27
CA LEU A 859 -18.16 15.43 -39.86
C LEU A 859 -18.83 14.07 -40.09
N VAL A 860 -20.13 14.01 -39.81
CA VAL A 860 -20.92 12.78 -39.94
C VAL A 860 -22.19 13.08 -40.68
N THR A 861 -22.56 12.15 -41.61
CA THR A 861 -23.85 12.20 -42.35
C THR A 861 -24.90 11.30 -41.75
N ASP A 862 -26.18 11.54 -42.07
CA ASP A 862 -27.32 10.66 -41.77
C ASP A 862 -27.16 9.26 -42.39
N GLY A 863 -26.37 9.11 -43.48
CA GLY A 863 -25.96 7.83 -44.07
C GLY A 863 -24.85 7.12 -43.34
N GLY A 864 -24.30 7.71 -42.23
CA GLY A 864 -23.22 7.12 -41.42
C GLY A 864 -21.82 7.28 -41.99
N GLN A 865 -21.62 8.11 -43.00
CA GLN A 865 -20.30 8.44 -43.50
C GLN A 865 -19.63 9.43 -42.57
N MET A 866 -18.31 9.24 -42.33
CA MET A 866 -17.50 10.11 -41.50
C MET A 866 -16.25 10.55 -42.23
N ILE A 867 -15.85 11.83 -42.03
CA ILE A 867 -14.60 12.38 -42.50
C ILE A 867 -13.90 13.11 -41.34
N ARG A 868 -12.56 12.95 -41.26
CA ARG A 868 -11.71 13.78 -40.40
C ARG A 868 -10.89 14.68 -41.28
N THR A 869 -10.92 16.00 -41.06
CA THR A 869 -10.22 17.00 -41.85
C THR A 869 -9.64 18.10 -40.96
N PRO A 870 -8.39 18.57 -41.21
CA PRO A 870 -7.81 19.67 -40.47
C PRO A 870 -8.59 20.96 -40.61
N VAL A 871 -8.78 21.71 -39.53
CA VAL A 871 -9.42 23.06 -39.52
C VAL A 871 -8.64 24.01 -40.41
N SER A 872 -7.32 23.89 -40.50
CA SER A 872 -6.44 24.70 -41.34
C SER A 872 -6.83 24.69 -42.82
N GLN A 873 -7.51 23.63 -43.30
CA GLN A 873 -7.98 23.52 -44.67
C GLN A 873 -9.32 24.23 -44.94
N VAL A 874 -10.01 24.68 -43.92
CA VAL A 874 -11.26 25.43 -44.05
C VAL A 874 -10.95 26.93 -44.18
N ARG A 875 -11.49 27.58 -45.23
CA ARG A 875 -11.20 29.01 -45.49
C ARG A 875 -11.80 29.93 -44.41
N ILE A 876 -11.05 30.96 -44.08
CA ILE A 876 -11.53 32.09 -43.27
C ILE A 876 -12.17 33.13 -44.20
N VAL A 877 -13.46 33.37 -44.03
CA VAL A 877 -14.24 34.34 -44.87
C VAL A 877 -15.32 35.01 -43.99
N GLY A 878 -15.90 36.08 -44.49
CA GLY A 878 -16.88 36.88 -43.78
C GLY A 878 -18.12 36.08 -43.36
N ARG A 879 -18.80 36.50 -42.26
CA ARG A 879 -19.93 35.79 -41.65
C ARG A 879 -21.14 35.59 -42.57
N SER A 880 -21.37 36.49 -43.58
CA SER A 880 -22.48 36.43 -44.51
C SER A 880 -22.20 35.57 -45.76
N SER A 881 -20.96 35.07 -45.96
CA SER A 881 -20.59 34.23 -47.13
C SER A 881 -21.14 32.82 -47.05
N GLN A 882 -21.17 32.11 -48.19
CA GLN A 882 -21.65 30.71 -48.30
C GLN A 882 -20.56 29.69 -47.95
N GLY A 883 -19.31 30.08 -47.84
CA GLY A 883 -18.20 29.16 -47.52
C GLY A 883 -17.72 28.30 -48.67
N VAL A 884 -17.03 27.19 -48.36
CA VAL A 884 -16.46 26.24 -49.32
C VAL A 884 -16.95 24.83 -49.00
N THR A 885 -16.81 23.91 -49.98
CA THR A 885 -17.15 22.49 -49.74
C THR A 885 -16.09 21.89 -48.81
N ILE A 886 -16.50 21.47 -47.62
CA ILE A 886 -15.70 20.73 -46.65
C ILE A 886 -15.90 19.21 -46.84
N PHE A 887 -17.16 18.81 -47.05
CA PHE A 887 -17.54 17.40 -47.18
C PHE A 887 -18.47 17.25 -48.36
N ARG A 888 -18.18 16.31 -49.31
CA ARG A 888 -19.09 15.96 -50.39
C ARG A 888 -20.07 14.89 -49.90
N THR A 889 -21.27 15.29 -49.59
CA THR A 889 -22.35 14.37 -49.19
C THR A 889 -22.84 13.58 -50.41
N GLY A 890 -23.39 12.39 -50.23
CA GLY A 890 -24.09 11.63 -51.24
C GLY A 890 -25.39 12.34 -51.71
N LYS A 891 -26.03 11.78 -52.73
CA LYS A 891 -27.35 12.27 -53.17
C LYS A 891 -28.37 12.03 -52.07
N ASP A 892 -29.05 13.07 -51.61
CA ASP A 892 -29.98 13.06 -50.50
C ASP A 892 -29.41 12.83 -49.09
N GLU A 893 -28.07 12.73 -48.94
CA GLU A 893 -27.38 12.70 -47.63
C GLU A 893 -27.16 14.11 -47.10
N LYS A 894 -27.28 14.21 -45.73
CA LYS A 894 -27.09 15.46 -45.00
C LYS A 894 -26.06 15.29 -43.90
N VAL A 895 -25.27 16.33 -43.67
CA VAL A 895 -24.44 16.42 -42.48
C VAL A 895 -25.34 16.66 -41.27
N VAL A 896 -25.28 15.76 -40.30
CA VAL A 896 -26.10 15.77 -39.07
C VAL A 896 -25.30 16.13 -37.81
N SER A 897 -23.97 15.90 -37.81
CA SER A 897 -23.10 16.25 -36.69
C SER A 897 -21.74 16.70 -37.18
N VAL A 898 -21.21 17.71 -36.56
CA VAL A 898 -19.82 18.22 -36.74
C VAL A 898 -19.22 18.47 -35.38
N GLU A 899 -18.07 17.85 -35.11
CA GLU A 899 -17.36 17.99 -33.82
C GLU A 899 -15.91 18.42 -34.00
N ARG A 900 -15.43 19.17 -33.05
CA ARG A 900 -14.05 19.60 -32.93
C ARG A 900 -13.23 18.48 -32.23
N LEU A 901 -12.11 18.12 -32.82
CA LEU A 901 -11.11 17.24 -32.24
C LEU A 901 -9.86 18.09 -31.92
N PRO A 902 -9.56 18.38 -30.65
CA PRO A 902 -8.37 19.12 -30.30
C PRO A 902 -7.09 18.37 -30.70
N ASP A 903 -6.04 19.09 -31.08
CA ASP A 903 -4.72 18.50 -31.33
C ASP A 903 -4.15 17.95 -30.02
N SER A 904 -3.86 16.64 -29.98
CA SER A 904 -3.31 15.94 -28.81
C SER A 904 -1.78 16.05 -28.70
N GLY A 905 -1.10 16.87 -29.54
CA GLY A 905 0.35 17.12 -29.42
C GLY A 905 1.27 15.91 -29.69
N GLY A 906 0.81 14.92 -30.45
CA GLY A 906 1.64 13.81 -30.90
C GLY A 906 2.44 14.21 -32.14
N ASP A 907 3.77 14.28 -32.05
CA ASP A 907 4.68 14.45 -33.14
C ASP A 907 4.44 13.38 -34.22
N ASP A 908 3.88 13.79 -35.34
CA ASP A 908 3.75 12.97 -36.54
C ASP A 908 5.07 13.04 -37.36
N ASP A 909 6.10 12.34 -36.87
CA ASP A 909 7.28 12.02 -37.71
C ASP A 909 6.88 10.96 -38.76
N GLY A 910 6.16 11.40 -39.77
CA GLY A 910 5.81 10.62 -40.94
C GLY A 910 7.03 10.32 -41.80
N ALA A 911 7.75 9.25 -41.49
CA ALA A 911 8.67 8.62 -42.43
C ALA A 911 7.85 7.93 -43.51
N ASP A 912 7.83 8.56 -44.69
CA ASP A 912 7.34 8.04 -45.95
C ASP A 912 8.26 6.89 -46.42
N GLU A 913 8.03 5.64 -45.98
CA GLU A 913 8.63 4.46 -46.61
C GLU A 913 7.85 4.11 -47.89
N THR A 914 8.29 4.68 -49.00
CA THR A 914 7.99 4.15 -50.32
C THR A 914 8.54 2.73 -50.44
N VAL A 915 7.70 1.75 -50.29
CA VAL A 915 8.01 0.37 -50.69
C VAL A 915 8.00 0.35 -52.23
N ALA A 916 9.17 0.33 -52.80
CA ALA A 916 9.37 -0.02 -54.22
C ALA A 916 9.01 -1.50 -54.40
N ASP A 917 8.04 -1.74 -55.25
CA ASP A 917 7.67 -3.04 -55.82
C ASP A 917 8.76 -3.45 -56.82
N GLU A 918 9.70 -4.31 -56.40
CA GLU A 918 10.55 -5.06 -57.33
C GLU A 918 9.97 -6.46 -57.53
N GLY A 919 9.21 -6.58 -58.61
CA GLY A 919 8.96 -7.87 -59.22
C GLY A 919 10.25 -8.44 -59.83
N GLY A 920 10.52 -9.71 -59.57
CA GLY A 920 11.63 -10.43 -60.20
C GLY A 920 11.60 -11.93 -59.90
N GLU A 921 11.29 -12.65 -60.92
CA GLU A 921 11.31 -14.11 -61.10
C GLU A 921 12.55 -14.81 -60.51
N GLY A 922 12.35 -16.04 -59.98
CA GLY A 922 13.40 -17.02 -59.77
C GLY A 922 13.01 -18.04 -58.71
#